data_b0023c5eafcd422b02ad91eff55a8a28
#
_entry.id   b0023c5eafcd422b02ad91eff55a8a28
#
_cell.length_a   1.000
_cell.length_b   1.000
_cell.length_c   1.000
_cell.angle_alpha   90.00
_cell.angle_beta   90.00
_cell.angle_gamma   90.00
#
_symmetry.space_group_name_H-M   'P 1'
#
loop_
_entity.id
_entity.type
_entity.pdbx_description
1 polymer ?
#
loop_
_entity_poly.entity_id
_entity_poly.type
_entity_poly.pdbx_seq_one_letter_code
_entity_poly.pdbx_strand_id
1 'polypeptide(L)'
;MKRAKRNYIIYTVMLIVFALAMVWVAQVGKNYDGMAPQPGAGVTQSMGEMIYGTLTGNLNHPLSLLLLQIIAIMIAVRIFSYLFKYLGQPGVIGEIVAGIVLGPSVLGHFFPETFSFLFAPESLVPLNVISQIGLVLFMFVIGMELDLGVVRRKASETLVISHASIIVPFFMGMILAYVVYPEFGAGHAAFMPFALFIAISISITAFPVLARIVQERNLGKTPMGMLAIASAANNDVTAWCLLAAVIAVARAGNVASALVTILLTACYILFMFFVVKPFMRRLGESYNRQETVSKTLVGFIFLVMIVSSYITEILGIHALFGAFLAGVVMPANLSFRRVMTEKIEDVALVLFLPLFFVFTGLRTEIGLLNTPHLWVVCICFIAVSILGKMIGATCSAKAVGESWKDSLSIGVLMNTRGLMELIVLNIGYEMGIIPSSLFVIFVIMALFTTFMANPSLILIDKIAGFRSHRRRHDPAHGNPRILISFANPENGPLFLKLAYLLYGYRLKDATVTAIHYTIGTDTNLLNTTDYSRESFSFLRPEAERMNLKIDMRYKVTDRYTEDLCALAENEHYDLVLIGTGPGFLGSYLGTSRRSLFFEAERRMNALLTIGSKWLTLGLTQDKIRILFQNMKPAFGVFVNRDIDTVEQVGVVLRDERDRTLFSFVETMADRMRVEINSVNAEYPFLEGYVSEKKAHFLLGDTQLSLSSRLKNKQFVLISYSAWQYIIRNERSLLHVLPSFVIVKPKEDDR
;
A
#
# COMPACT_ATOMS: atom_id res chain seq x y z
N MET A 1 18.09 27.27 -44.34
CA MET A 1 16.72 27.68 -44.74
C MET A 1 16.30 27.16 -46.13
N LYS A 2 17.07 27.30 -47.21
CA LYS A 2 16.66 26.85 -48.58
C LYS A 2 16.39 25.33 -48.69
N ARG A 3 17.15 24.48 -48.03
CA ARG A 3 16.96 23.00 -48.04
C ARG A 3 15.66 22.55 -47.34
N ALA A 4 15.31 23.17 -46.21
CA ALA A 4 14.08 22.88 -45.50
C ALA A 4 12.84 23.28 -46.31
N LYS A 5 12.82 24.49 -46.92
CA LYS A 5 11.72 24.90 -47.81
C LYS A 5 11.53 23.94 -48.99
N ARG A 6 12.62 23.47 -49.60
CA ARG A 6 12.54 22.47 -50.68
C ARG A 6 11.95 21.14 -50.22
N ASN A 7 12.31 20.66 -49.05
CA ASN A 7 11.76 19.43 -48.51
C ASN A 7 10.25 19.55 -48.17
N TYR A 8 9.82 20.71 -47.66
CA TYR A 8 8.38 20.98 -47.45
C TYR A 8 7.60 21.03 -48.76
N ILE A 9 8.16 21.64 -49.81
CA ILE A 9 7.52 21.69 -51.13
C ILE A 9 7.40 20.28 -51.71
N ILE A 10 8.48 19.48 -51.66
CA ILE A 10 8.46 18.07 -52.12
C ILE A 10 7.42 17.28 -51.34
N TYR A 11 7.37 17.42 -50.01
CA TYR A 11 6.40 16.72 -49.15
C TYR A 11 4.95 17.12 -49.51
N THR A 12 4.68 18.40 -49.67
CA THR A 12 3.34 18.92 -50.04
C THR A 12 2.92 18.44 -51.44
N VAL A 13 3.84 18.47 -52.41
CA VAL A 13 3.57 17.96 -53.76
C VAL A 13 3.31 16.46 -53.74
N MET A 14 4.10 15.71 -52.99
CA MET A 14 3.90 14.26 -52.79
C MET A 14 2.52 13.97 -52.18
N LEU A 15 2.14 14.71 -51.14
CA LEU A 15 0.83 14.57 -50.49
C LEU A 15 -0.33 14.83 -51.46
N ILE A 16 -0.24 15.90 -52.23
CA ILE A 16 -1.27 16.27 -53.23
C ILE A 16 -1.36 15.22 -54.34
N VAL A 17 -0.24 14.79 -54.89
CA VAL A 17 -0.20 13.79 -55.96
C VAL A 17 -0.79 12.46 -55.47
N PHE A 18 -0.39 11.97 -54.27
CA PHE A 18 -0.96 10.73 -53.74
C PHE A 18 -2.42 10.86 -53.32
N ALA A 19 -2.85 12.04 -52.80
CA ALA A 19 -4.26 12.28 -52.53
C ALA A 19 -5.11 12.26 -53.82
N LEU A 20 -4.63 12.90 -54.85
CA LEU A 20 -5.31 12.84 -56.17
C LEU A 20 -5.32 11.46 -56.77
N ALA A 21 -4.22 10.71 -56.65
CA ALA A 21 -4.17 9.31 -57.07
C ALA A 21 -5.13 8.44 -56.30
N MET A 22 -5.26 8.61 -54.96
CA MET A 22 -6.23 7.92 -54.15
C MET A 22 -7.68 8.24 -54.55
N VAL A 23 -7.99 9.52 -54.77
CA VAL A 23 -9.31 9.95 -55.28
C VAL A 23 -9.62 9.32 -56.62
N TRP A 24 -8.64 9.29 -57.53
CA TRP A 24 -8.78 8.67 -58.84
C TRP A 24 -9.04 7.18 -58.74
N VAL A 25 -8.24 6.44 -57.91
CA VAL A 25 -8.47 5.01 -57.65
C VAL A 25 -9.85 4.78 -57.05
N ALA A 26 -10.29 5.61 -56.10
CA ALA A 26 -11.62 5.53 -55.51
C ALA A 26 -12.75 5.77 -56.53
N GLN A 27 -12.52 6.72 -57.48
CA GLN A 27 -13.52 6.91 -58.56
C GLN A 27 -13.57 5.77 -59.53
N VAL A 28 -12.42 5.22 -59.95
CA VAL A 28 -12.37 4.04 -60.81
C VAL A 28 -12.95 2.82 -60.08
N GLY A 29 -12.70 2.70 -58.76
CA GLY A 29 -13.24 1.62 -57.91
C GLY A 29 -14.78 1.63 -57.82
N LYS A 30 -15.45 2.77 -57.97
CA LYS A 30 -16.92 2.84 -58.04
C LYS A 30 -17.51 2.02 -59.15
N ASN A 31 -16.76 1.71 -60.21
CA ASN A 31 -17.25 0.81 -61.27
C ASN A 31 -17.44 -0.63 -60.79
N TYR A 32 -16.92 -1.00 -59.64
CA TYR A 32 -17.09 -2.29 -58.99
C TYR A 32 -18.26 -2.31 -57.97
N ASP A 33 -18.81 -1.10 -57.62
CA ASP A 33 -19.89 -0.99 -56.62
C ASP A 33 -21.17 -1.71 -57.08
N GLY A 34 -21.35 -1.93 -58.39
CA GLY A 34 -22.46 -2.72 -58.95
C GLY A 34 -22.34 -4.25 -58.70
N MET A 35 -21.20 -4.72 -58.20
CA MET A 35 -20.96 -6.13 -57.81
C MET A 35 -21.09 -6.36 -56.31
N ALA A 36 -21.21 -5.31 -55.51
CA ALA A 36 -21.38 -5.41 -54.06
C ALA A 36 -22.87 -5.59 -53.72
N PRO A 37 -23.22 -6.38 -52.68
CA PRO A 37 -24.62 -6.45 -52.20
C PRO A 37 -25.06 -5.04 -51.82
N GLN A 38 -26.09 -4.53 -52.47
CA GLN A 38 -26.61 -3.19 -52.18
C GLN A 38 -27.14 -3.15 -50.73
N PRO A 39 -26.64 -2.25 -49.88
CA PRO A 39 -27.33 -1.96 -48.63
C PRO A 39 -28.69 -1.39 -48.99
N GLY A 40 -29.76 -1.93 -48.38
CA GLY A 40 -31.15 -1.59 -48.69
C GLY A 40 -31.38 -0.09 -48.85
N ALA A 41 -32.26 0.22 -49.83
CA ALA A 41 -32.58 1.58 -50.32
C ALA A 41 -32.72 2.59 -49.20
N GLY A 42 -31.88 3.61 -49.25
CA GLY A 42 -31.72 4.62 -48.22
C GLY A 42 -32.97 5.43 -47.91
N VAL A 43 -33.34 5.38 -46.64
CA VAL A 43 -34.07 6.46 -45.99
C VAL A 43 -33.11 7.63 -45.92
N THR A 44 -33.49 8.81 -46.43
CA THR A 44 -32.74 10.05 -46.26
C THR A 44 -32.74 10.43 -44.80
N GLN A 45 -31.74 9.89 -44.07
CA GLN A 45 -31.54 10.22 -42.67
C GLN A 45 -30.98 11.66 -42.56
N SER A 46 -31.51 12.44 -41.65
CA SER A 46 -30.94 13.73 -41.31
C SER A 46 -29.52 13.57 -40.83
N MET A 47 -28.66 14.60 -40.98
CA MET A 47 -27.27 14.53 -40.51
C MET A 47 -27.16 14.20 -39.00
N GLY A 48 -28.16 14.64 -38.21
CA GLY A 48 -28.30 14.31 -36.81
C GLY A 48 -28.59 12.83 -36.54
N GLU A 49 -29.50 12.22 -37.35
CA GLU A 49 -29.81 10.77 -37.26
C GLU A 49 -28.61 9.93 -37.70
N MET A 50 -27.86 10.37 -38.70
CA MET A 50 -26.67 9.66 -39.17
C MET A 50 -25.54 9.71 -38.11
N ILE A 51 -25.30 10.86 -37.47
CA ILE A 51 -24.37 11.00 -36.35
C ILE A 51 -24.83 10.14 -35.16
N TYR A 52 -26.11 10.22 -34.80
CA TYR A 52 -26.70 9.43 -33.71
C TYR A 52 -26.60 7.93 -33.98
N GLY A 53 -26.97 7.48 -35.21
CA GLY A 53 -26.87 6.09 -35.62
C GLY A 53 -25.43 5.57 -35.64
N THR A 54 -24.45 6.40 -36.07
CA THR A 54 -23.04 6.05 -36.06
C THR A 54 -22.51 5.96 -34.63
N LEU A 55 -22.87 6.90 -33.75
CA LEU A 55 -22.45 6.90 -32.35
C LEU A 55 -23.04 5.72 -31.58
N THR A 56 -24.36 5.44 -31.76
CA THR A 56 -25.03 4.30 -31.10
C THR A 56 -24.53 2.97 -31.62
N GLY A 57 -24.26 2.87 -32.94
CA GLY A 57 -23.66 1.67 -33.55
C GLY A 57 -22.26 1.41 -33.01
N ASN A 58 -21.43 2.46 -32.87
CA ASN A 58 -20.09 2.35 -32.29
C ASN A 58 -20.10 2.10 -30.77
N LEU A 59 -21.10 2.60 -30.04
CA LEU A 59 -21.27 2.31 -28.61
C LEU A 59 -21.55 0.82 -28.35
N ASN A 60 -22.27 0.16 -29.23
CA ASN A 60 -22.58 -1.28 -29.15
C ASN A 60 -21.40 -2.17 -29.60
N HIS A 61 -20.31 -1.61 -30.08
CA HIS A 61 -19.14 -2.40 -30.44
C HIS A 61 -18.52 -3.02 -29.16
N PRO A 62 -18.16 -4.31 -29.14
CA PRO A 62 -17.68 -5.02 -27.93
C PRO A 62 -16.55 -4.33 -27.20
N LEU A 63 -15.59 -3.74 -27.93
CA LEU A 63 -14.46 -3.01 -27.31
C LEU A 63 -14.92 -1.70 -26.67
N SER A 64 -15.84 -0.96 -27.34
CA SER A 64 -16.35 0.30 -26.79
C SER A 64 -17.12 0.08 -25.50
N LEU A 65 -17.96 -0.96 -25.47
CA LEU A 65 -18.73 -1.35 -24.30
C LEU A 65 -17.81 -1.81 -23.16
N LEU A 66 -16.80 -2.62 -23.46
CA LEU A 66 -15.80 -3.06 -22.46
C LEU A 66 -15.05 -1.86 -21.85
N LEU A 67 -14.62 -0.89 -22.67
CA LEU A 67 -13.95 0.31 -22.16
C LEU A 67 -14.89 1.15 -21.29
N LEU A 68 -16.16 1.27 -21.67
CA LEU A 68 -17.18 1.95 -20.87
C LEU A 68 -17.42 1.24 -19.54
N GLN A 69 -17.48 -0.09 -19.53
CA GLN A 69 -17.56 -0.90 -18.30
C GLN A 69 -16.36 -0.63 -17.39
N ILE A 70 -15.15 -0.67 -17.93
CA ILE A 70 -13.92 -0.39 -17.15
C ILE A 70 -13.98 1.01 -16.54
N ILE A 71 -14.40 2.03 -17.31
CA ILE A 71 -14.54 3.41 -16.80
C ILE A 71 -15.55 3.47 -15.65
N ALA A 72 -16.74 2.89 -15.84
CA ALA A 72 -17.79 2.87 -14.81
C ALA A 72 -17.32 2.16 -13.54
N ILE A 73 -16.66 1.03 -13.68
CA ILE A 73 -16.09 0.23 -12.59
C ILE A 73 -15.02 1.06 -11.85
N MET A 74 -14.09 1.66 -12.57
CA MET A 74 -13.00 2.44 -11.95
C MET A 74 -13.52 3.64 -11.16
N ILE A 75 -14.55 4.33 -11.66
CA ILE A 75 -15.18 5.45 -10.95
C ILE A 75 -15.87 4.92 -9.68
N ALA A 76 -16.70 3.90 -9.79
CA ALA A 76 -17.41 3.34 -8.65
C ALA A 76 -16.44 2.83 -7.57
N VAL A 77 -15.43 2.07 -7.96
CA VAL A 77 -14.37 1.57 -7.05
C VAL A 77 -13.70 2.72 -6.30
N ARG A 78 -13.35 3.82 -6.97
CA ARG A 78 -12.72 4.97 -6.31
C ARG A 78 -13.62 5.59 -5.24
N ILE A 79 -14.90 5.76 -5.56
CA ILE A 79 -15.89 6.32 -4.63
C ILE A 79 -16.06 5.41 -3.42
N PHE A 80 -16.36 4.12 -3.63
CA PHE A 80 -16.64 3.20 -2.55
C PHE A 80 -15.40 2.85 -1.72
N SER A 81 -14.23 2.67 -2.33
CA SER A 81 -12.98 2.44 -1.59
C SER A 81 -12.62 3.64 -0.71
N TYR A 82 -12.85 4.88 -1.17
CA TYR A 82 -12.66 6.08 -0.35
C TYR A 82 -13.64 6.12 0.83
N LEU A 83 -14.91 5.82 0.59
CA LEU A 83 -15.94 5.80 1.63
C LEU A 83 -15.62 4.76 2.72
N PHE A 84 -15.25 3.53 2.33
CA PHE A 84 -14.92 2.47 3.27
C PHE A 84 -13.61 2.74 4.02
N LYS A 85 -12.60 3.35 3.38
CA LYS A 85 -11.41 3.83 4.07
C LYS A 85 -11.72 4.89 5.14
N TYR A 86 -12.64 5.81 4.86
CA TYR A 86 -13.11 6.80 5.84
C TYR A 86 -13.77 6.13 7.06
N LEU A 87 -14.47 5.01 6.84
CA LEU A 87 -15.04 4.17 7.91
C LEU A 87 -14.01 3.29 8.63
N GLY A 88 -12.72 3.41 8.31
CA GLY A 88 -11.64 2.59 8.88
C GLY A 88 -11.67 1.14 8.41
N GLN A 89 -12.25 0.86 7.25
CA GLN A 89 -12.33 -0.48 6.66
C GLN A 89 -11.38 -0.65 5.47
N PRO A 90 -10.93 -1.87 5.17
CA PRO A 90 -10.10 -2.16 3.99
C PRO A 90 -10.81 -1.74 2.69
N GLY A 91 -10.06 -1.14 1.74
CA GLY A 91 -10.61 -0.68 0.46
C GLY A 91 -11.26 -1.78 -0.38
N VAL A 92 -10.79 -3.02 -0.24
CA VAL A 92 -11.34 -4.22 -0.92
C VAL A 92 -12.83 -4.42 -0.64
N ILE A 93 -13.28 -4.13 0.59
CA ILE A 93 -14.71 -4.19 0.91
C ILE A 93 -15.48 -3.19 0.04
N GLY A 94 -14.95 -1.97 -0.12
CA GLY A 94 -15.52 -0.96 -0.99
C GLY A 94 -15.59 -1.39 -2.47
N GLU A 95 -14.59 -2.13 -2.96
CA GLU A 95 -14.53 -2.64 -4.34
C GLU A 95 -15.62 -3.70 -4.60
N ILE A 96 -15.83 -4.62 -3.67
CA ILE A 96 -16.89 -5.63 -3.77
C ILE A 96 -18.26 -4.94 -3.69
N VAL A 97 -18.44 -4.02 -2.76
CA VAL A 97 -19.70 -3.26 -2.61
C VAL A 97 -19.96 -2.41 -3.86
N ALA A 98 -18.94 -1.81 -4.47
CA ALA A 98 -19.09 -1.13 -5.76
C ALA A 98 -19.65 -2.07 -6.84
N GLY A 99 -19.18 -3.33 -6.88
CA GLY A 99 -19.71 -4.35 -7.76
C GLY A 99 -21.17 -4.72 -7.47
N ILE A 100 -21.53 -4.87 -6.21
CA ILE A 100 -22.93 -5.14 -5.81
C ILE A 100 -23.85 -3.97 -6.19
N VAL A 101 -23.36 -2.72 -6.03
CA VAL A 101 -24.13 -1.52 -6.41
C VAL A 101 -24.27 -1.38 -7.91
N LEU A 102 -23.23 -1.68 -8.69
CA LEU A 102 -23.30 -1.72 -10.16
C LEU A 102 -24.02 -2.95 -10.68
N GLY A 103 -24.27 -3.95 -9.84
CA GLY A 103 -24.87 -5.22 -10.17
C GLY A 103 -26.41 -5.21 -10.18
N PRO A 104 -27.01 -6.41 -10.35
CA PRO A 104 -28.46 -6.58 -10.40
C PRO A 104 -29.15 -6.14 -9.11
N SER A 105 -28.44 -6.17 -7.97
CA SER A 105 -29.00 -5.85 -6.65
C SER A 105 -29.42 -4.39 -6.50
N VAL A 106 -28.70 -3.43 -7.10
CA VAL A 106 -28.99 -1.99 -6.97
C VAL A 106 -29.22 -1.37 -8.35
N LEU A 107 -28.19 -1.31 -9.21
CA LEU A 107 -28.35 -0.69 -10.54
C LEU A 107 -29.39 -1.43 -11.38
N GLY A 108 -29.39 -2.75 -11.39
CA GLY A 108 -30.36 -3.55 -12.11
C GLY A 108 -31.78 -3.43 -11.56
N HIS A 109 -31.95 -3.20 -10.26
CA HIS A 109 -33.24 -3.01 -9.63
C HIS A 109 -33.84 -1.62 -9.91
N PHE A 110 -33.04 -0.54 -9.76
CA PHE A 110 -33.52 0.84 -9.91
C PHE A 110 -33.46 1.35 -11.37
N PHE A 111 -32.48 0.88 -12.15
CA PHE A 111 -32.24 1.31 -13.55
C PHE A 111 -32.00 0.11 -14.46
N PRO A 112 -33.02 -0.75 -14.71
CA PRO A 112 -32.85 -2.00 -15.43
C PRO A 112 -32.36 -1.82 -16.87
N GLU A 113 -32.77 -0.75 -17.55
CA GLU A 113 -32.34 -0.47 -18.93
C GLU A 113 -30.81 -0.11 -18.96
N THR A 114 -30.36 0.70 -18.04
CA THR A 114 -28.93 1.06 -17.92
C THR A 114 -28.09 -0.15 -17.58
N PHE A 115 -28.56 -0.99 -16.67
CA PHE A 115 -27.88 -2.23 -16.30
C PHE A 115 -27.79 -3.21 -17.48
N SER A 116 -28.91 -3.47 -18.18
CA SER A 116 -28.94 -4.37 -19.32
C SER A 116 -28.09 -3.89 -20.50
N PHE A 117 -27.97 -2.57 -20.68
CA PHE A 117 -27.06 -1.98 -21.66
C PHE A 117 -25.59 -2.15 -21.25
N LEU A 118 -25.24 -1.78 -20.00
CA LEU A 118 -23.84 -1.71 -19.56
C LEU A 118 -23.27 -3.08 -19.21
N PHE A 119 -24.07 -3.96 -18.58
CA PHE A 119 -23.63 -5.25 -18.04
C PHE A 119 -24.48 -6.43 -18.56
N ALA A 120 -24.82 -6.40 -19.85
CA ALA A 120 -25.47 -7.55 -20.49
C ALA A 120 -24.62 -8.82 -20.29
N PRO A 121 -25.23 -10.00 -20.06
CA PRO A 121 -24.51 -11.25 -19.79
C PRO A 121 -23.45 -11.58 -20.84
N GLU A 122 -23.72 -11.31 -22.10
CA GLU A 122 -22.78 -11.54 -23.22
C GLU A 122 -21.57 -10.62 -23.16
N SER A 123 -21.74 -9.39 -22.67
CA SER A 123 -20.68 -8.38 -22.54
C SER A 123 -19.75 -8.61 -21.34
N LEU A 124 -20.16 -9.47 -20.41
CA LEU A 124 -19.35 -9.78 -19.22
C LEU A 124 -18.22 -10.79 -19.52
N VAL A 125 -18.28 -11.52 -20.63
CA VAL A 125 -17.25 -12.53 -20.97
C VAL A 125 -15.86 -11.88 -21.16
N PRO A 126 -15.67 -10.82 -21.97
CA PRO A 126 -14.40 -10.13 -22.09
C PRO A 126 -13.92 -9.55 -20.76
N LEU A 127 -14.81 -9.00 -19.94
CA LEU A 127 -14.49 -8.44 -18.63
C LEU A 127 -13.96 -9.55 -17.68
N ASN A 128 -14.61 -10.74 -17.70
CA ASN A 128 -14.13 -11.89 -16.93
C ASN A 128 -12.71 -12.30 -17.35
N VAL A 129 -12.45 -12.43 -18.66
CA VAL A 129 -11.11 -12.81 -19.17
C VAL A 129 -10.04 -11.83 -18.69
N ILE A 130 -10.31 -10.53 -18.80
CA ILE A 130 -9.37 -9.49 -18.33
C ILE A 130 -9.16 -9.57 -16.82
N SER A 131 -10.22 -9.77 -16.05
CA SER A 131 -10.13 -9.93 -14.60
C SER A 131 -9.31 -11.17 -14.20
N GLN A 132 -9.45 -12.28 -14.91
CA GLN A 132 -8.69 -13.51 -14.70
C GLN A 132 -7.19 -13.31 -15.02
N ILE A 133 -6.85 -12.60 -16.11
CA ILE A 133 -5.45 -12.24 -16.42
C ILE A 133 -4.89 -11.38 -15.30
N GLY A 134 -5.67 -10.43 -14.81
CA GLY A 134 -5.28 -9.60 -13.67
C GLY A 134 -5.00 -10.40 -12.40
N LEU A 135 -5.83 -11.39 -12.11
CA LEU A 135 -5.62 -12.32 -11.00
C LEU A 135 -4.33 -13.15 -11.18
N VAL A 136 -4.03 -13.62 -12.39
CA VAL A 136 -2.78 -14.35 -12.67
C VAL A 136 -1.57 -13.47 -12.34
N LEU A 137 -1.56 -12.22 -12.79
CA LEU A 137 -0.51 -11.25 -12.47
C LEU A 137 -0.41 -11.00 -10.97
N PHE A 138 -1.53 -10.79 -10.30
CA PHE A 138 -1.57 -10.55 -8.86
C PHE A 138 -1.09 -11.77 -8.06
N MET A 139 -1.49 -12.98 -8.45
CA MET A 139 -1.06 -14.21 -7.79
C MET A 139 0.44 -14.46 -7.93
N PHE A 140 1.01 -14.08 -9.05
CA PHE A 140 2.45 -14.10 -9.25
C PHE A 140 3.18 -13.13 -8.29
N VAL A 141 2.65 -11.91 -8.11
CA VAL A 141 3.19 -10.93 -7.15
C VAL A 141 3.12 -11.48 -5.72
N ILE A 142 1.95 -12.00 -5.29
CA ILE A 142 1.79 -12.66 -3.97
C ILE A 142 2.81 -13.79 -3.78
N GLY A 143 3.01 -14.62 -4.81
CA GLY A 143 4.01 -15.69 -4.76
C GLY A 143 5.43 -15.15 -4.58
N MET A 144 5.80 -14.06 -5.24
CA MET A 144 7.11 -13.41 -5.07
C MET A 144 7.29 -12.81 -3.67
N GLU A 145 6.23 -12.29 -3.08
CA GLU A 145 6.27 -11.67 -1.76
C GLU A 145 6.42 -12.69 -0.61
N LEU A 146 6.06 -13.94 -0.86
CA LEU A 146 6.12 -14.97 0.16
C LEU A 146 7.56 -15.24 0.60
N ASP A 147 7.89 -14.86 1.84
CA ASP A 147 9.18 -15.18 2.46
C ASP A 147 9.10 -16.47 3.29
N LEU A 148 9.57 -17.56 2.68
CA LEU A 148 9.67 -18.86 3.35
C LEU A 148 10.62 -18.85 4.56
N GLY A 149 11.50 -17.85 4.67
CA GLY A 149 12.43 -17.71 5.79
C GLY A 149 11.74 -17.25 7.09
N VAL A 150 10.72 -16.40 6.99
CA VAL A 150 9.91 -15.96 8.14
C VAL A 150 9.12 -17.13 8.72
N VAL A 151 8.53 -17.93 7.85
CA VAL A 151 7.79 -19.16 8.25
C VAL A 151 8.70 -20.13 9.01
N ARG A 152 10.00 -20.17 8.70
CA ARG A 152 10.96 -21.10 9.31
C ARG A 152 11.40 -20.74 10.73
N ARG A 153 11.36 -19.45 11.12
CA ARG A 153 11.90 -18.99 12.44
C ARG A 153 11.05 -19.38 13.65
N LYS A 154 9.73 -19.51 13.50
CA LYS A 154 8.77 -19.98 14.51
C LYS A 154 7.89 -21.10 13.94
N ALA A 155 8.52 -22.04 13.23
CA ALA A 155 7.82 -23.00 12.40
C ALA A 155 6.80 -23.86 13.17
N SER A 156 7.12 -24.29 14.39
CA SER A 156 6.24 -25.16 15.18
C SER A 156 4.95 -24.45 15.62
N GLU A 157 5.08 -23.23 16.17
CA GLU A 157 3.94 -22.46 16.66
C GLU A 157 3.05 -22.03 15.49
N THR A 158 3.68 -21.51 14.42
CA THR A 158 3.02 -21.10 13.19
C THR A 158 2.26 -22.26 12.53
N LEU A 159 2.86 -23.44 12.43
CA LEU A 159 2.23 -24.63 11.85
C LEU A 159 0.99 -25.05 12.64
N VAL A 160 1.08 -25.10 13.97
CA VAL A 160 -0.05 -25.52 14.83
C VAL A 160 -1.21 -24.53 14.66
N ILE A 161 -0.98 -23.23 14.75
CA ILE A 161 -2.02 -22.21 14.62
C ILE A 161 -2.62 -22.21 13.20
N SER A 162 -1.79 -22.24 12.18
CA SER A 162 -2.23 -22.24 10.79
C SER A 162 -3.12 -23.45 10.48
N HIS A 163 -2.64 -24.67 10.77
CA HIS A 163 -3.38 -25.88 10.45
C HIS A 163 -4.63 -26.05 11.31
N ALA A 164 -4.60 -25.72 12.60
CA ALA A 164 -5.80 -25.75 13.44
C ALA A 164 -6.86 -24.74 12.93
N SER A 165 -6.42 -23.57 12.45
CA SER A 165 -7.32 -22.56 11.85
C SER A 165 -7.88 -22.98 10.48
N ILE A 166 -7.37 -24.06 9.88
CA ILE A 166 -7.95 -24.69 8.67
C ILE A 166 -8.82 -25.88 9.07
N ILE A 167 -8.28 -26.82 9.83
CA ILE A 167 -8.91 -28.12 10.10
C ILE A 167 -10.25 -27.94 10.84
N VAL A 168 -10.29 -27.08 11.87
CA VAL A 168 -11.51 -26.88 12.66
C VAL A 168 -12.66 -26.31 11.83
N PRO A 169 -12.51 -25.16 11.13
CA PRO A 169 -13.59 -24.65 10.29
C PRO A 169 -13.87 -25.54 9.09
N PHE A 170 -12.88 -26.26 8.55
CA PHE A 170 -13.10 -27.23 7.47
C PHE A 170 -14.04 -28.35 7.92
N PHE A 171 -13.81 -28.92 9.09
CA PHE A 171 -14.67 -29.94 9.67
C PHE A 171 -16.09 -29.39 9.93
N MET A 172 -16.20 -28.19 10.53
CA MET A 172 -17.49 -27.55 10.75
C MET A 172 -18.19 -27.24 9.42
N GLY A 173 -17.46 -26.83 8.38
CA GLY A 173 -17.96 -26.64 7.03
C GLY A 173 -18.48 -27.91 6.38
N MET A 174 -17.82 -29.06 6.60
CA MET A 174 -18.31 -30.36 6.14
C MET A 174 -19.64 -30.74 6.81
N ILE A 175 -19.77 -30.47 8.12
CA ILE A 175 -21.05 -30.70 8.84
C ILE A 175 -22.14 -29.78 8.29
N LEU A 176 -21.84 -28.49 8.11
CA LEU A 176 -22.78 -27.54 7.54
C LEU A 176 -23.20 -27.96 6.12
N ALA A 177 -22.25 -28.39 5.30
CA ALA A 177 -22.51 -28.88 3.97
C ALA A 177 -23.47 -30.09 3.98
N TYR A 178 -23.29 -31.02 4.92
CA TYR A 178 -24.20 -32.14 5.08
C TYR A 178 -25.64 -31.69 5.35
N VAL A 179 -25.81 -30.69 6.21
CA VAL A 179 -27.15 -30.16 6.56
C VAL A 179 -27.83 -29.45 5.38
N VAL A 180 -27.05 -28.65 4.61
CA VAL A 180 -27.63 -27.84 3.52
C VAL A 180 -27.62 -28.53 2.16
N TYR A 181 -26.95 -29.67 2.03
CA TYR A 181 -26.86 -30.40 0.75
C TYR A 181 -28.21 -30.76 0.12
N PRO A 182 -29.24 -31.23 0.88
CA PRO A 182 -30.54 -31.58 0.28
C PRO A 182 -31.19 -30.38 -0.44
N GLU A 183 -30.95 -29.17 0.03
CA GLU A 183 -31.56 -27.96 -0.51
C GLU A 183 -30.71 -27.32 -1.62
N PHE A 184 -29.40 -27.25 -1.46
CA PHE A 184 -28.52 -26.49 -2.35
C PHE A 184 -27.58 -27.33 -3.22
N GLY A 185 -27.32 -28.58 -2.84
CA GLY A 185 -26.39 -29.46 -3.54
C GLY A 185 -27.08 -30.51 -4.41
N ALA A 186 -28.23 -30.98 -3.98
CA ALA A 186 -28.97 -32.01 -4.70
C ALA A 186 -29.43 -31.49 -6.08
N GLY A 187 -29.02 -32.17 -7.15
CA GLY A 187 -29.30 -31.74 -8.52
C GLY A 187 -28.23 -30.86 -9.17
N HIS A 188 -27.25 -30.34 -8.41
CA HIS A 188 -26.16 -29.52 -8.95
C HIS A 188 -24.82 -30.24 -8.96
N ALA A 189 -24.44 -30.90 -7.86
CA ALA A 189 -23.16 -31.59 -7.73
C ALA A 189 -23.26 -32.81 -6.81
N ALA A 190 -22.30 -33.74 -6.93
CA ALA A 190 -22.17 -34.83 -5.97
C ALA A 190 -21.81 -34.26 -4.58
N PHE A 191 -22.21 -34.98 -3.52
CA PHE A 191 -22.00 -34.52 -2.12
C PHE A 191 -20.56 -34.16 -1.82
N MET A 192 -19.59 -34.98 -2.22
CA MET A 192 -18.19 -34.77 -1.85
C MET A 192 -17.59 -33.48 -2.44
N PRO A 193 -17.69 -33.20 -3.76
CA PRO A 193 -17.28 -31.91 -4.30
C PRO A 193 -17.96 -30.71 -3.63
N PHE A 194 -19.27 -30.77 -3.44
CA PHE A 194 -20.05 -29.74 -2.79
C PHE A 194 -19.55 -29.47 -1.36
N ALA A 195 -19.43 -30.53 -0.56
CA ALA A 195 -18.99 -30.42 0.82
C ALA A 195 -17.53 -29.90 0.94
N LEU A 196 -16.64 -30.35 0.05
CA LEU A 196 -15.26 -29.89 0.03
C LEU A 196 -15.16 -28.39 -0.36
N PHE A 197 -15.96 -27.91 -1.32
CA PHE A 197 -15.99 -26.49 -1.68
C PHE A 197 -16.53 -25.60 -0.55
N ILE A 198 -17.59 -26.02 0.14
CA ILE A 198 -18.09 -25.32 1.33
C ILE A 198 -17.04 -25.31 2.43
N ALA A 199 -16.45 -26.47 2.74
CA ALA A 199 -15.48 -26.60 3.80
C ALA A 199 -14.23 -25.74 3.57
N ILE A 200 -13.68 -25.74 2.35
CA ILE A 200 -12.51 -24.91 2.02
C ILE A 200 -12.85 -23.44 2.04
N SER A 201 -14.00 -23.02 1.51
CA SER A 201 -14.45 -21.61 1.51
C SER A 201 -14.56 -21.07 2.92
N ILE A 202 -15.07 -21.85 3.88
CA ILE A 202 -15.13 -21.47 5.30
C ILE A 202 -13.74 -21.44 5.97
N SER A 203 -12.74 -22.14 5.42
CA SER A 203 -11.46 -22.40 6.10
C SER A 203 -10.33 -21.44 5.73
N ILE A 204 -10.42 -20.73 4.62
CA ILE A 204 -9.36 -19.85 4.13
C ILE A 204 -9.31 -18.56 4.95
N THR A 205 -8.08 -18.07 5.22
CA THR A 205 -7.80 -16.76 5.80
C THR A 205 -7.23 -15.86 4.70
N ALA A 206 -7.63 -14.59 4.64
CA ALA A 206 -7.05 -13.65 3.69
C ALA A 206 -5.77 -13.02 4.25
N PHE A 207 -4.60 -13.60 3.94
CA PHE A 207 -3.30 -13.06 4.36
C PHE A 207 -3.12 -11.58 4.04
N PRO A 208 -3.40 -11.05 2.82
CA PRO A 208 -3.19 -9.64 2.52
C PRO A 208 -4.05 -8.70 3.39
N VAL A 209 -5.29 -9.08 3.69
CA VAL A 209 -6.20 -8.29 4.53
C VAL A 209 -5.74 -8.30 6.00
N LEU A 210 -5.38 -9.50 6.53
CA LEU A 210 -4.84 -9.63 7.87
C LEU A 210 -3.58 -8.79 8.05
N ALA A 211 -2.66 -8.93 7.15
CA ALA A 211 -1.39 -8.25 7.19
C ALA A 211 -1.57 -6.73 7.16
N ARG A 212 -2.52 -6.21 6.38
CA ARG A 212 -2.89 -4.80 6.35
C ARG A 212 -3.44 -4.32 7.70
N ILE A 213 -4.38 -5.07 8.32
CA ILE A 213 -4.93 -4.73 9.63
C ILE A 213 -3.82 -4.69 10.69
N VAL A 214 -2.90 -5.65 10.66
CA VAL A 214 -1.74 -5.70 11.56
C VAL A 214 -0.82 -4.48 11.39
N GLN A 215 -0.63 -4.01 10.15
CA GLN A 215 0.16 -2.79 9.90
C GLN A 215 -0.55 -1.52 10.36
N GLU A 216 -1.82 -1.33 9.98
CA GLU A 216 -2.61 -0.16 10.35
C GLU A 216 -2.67 0.01 11.87
N ARG A 217 -2.64 -1.10 12.61
CA ARG A 217 -2.61 -1.11 14.08
C ARG A 217 -1.21 -1.14 14.70
N ASN A 218 -0.15 -1.06 13.91
CA ASN A 218 1.24 -1.15 14.37
C ASN A 218 1.58 -2.43 15.16
N LEU A 219 0.85 -3.52 14.93
CA LEU A 219 1.06 -4.80 15.59
C LEU A 219 2.19 -5.63 14.96
N GLY A 220 2.70 -5.26 13.78
CA GLY A 220 3.69 -6.03 13.03
C GLY A 220 5.02 -6.28 13.74
N LYS A 221 5.36 -5.48 14.77
CA LYS A 221 6.56 -5.69 15.61
C LYS A 221 6.27 -6.43 16.91
N THR A 222 5.01 -6.66 17.24
CA THR A 222 4.65 -7.43 18.43
C THR A 222 4.83 -8.93 18.16
N PRO A 223 5.20 -9.73 19.18
CA PRO A 223 5.29 -11.18 19.04
C PRO A 223 4.00 -11.80 18.49
N MET A 224 2.84 -11.31 18.94
CA MET A 224 1.51 -11.71 18.50
C MET A 224 1.27 -11.37 17.03
N GLY A 225 1.58 -10.13 16.59
CA GLY A 225 1.38 -9.71 15.21
C GLY A 225 2.29 -10.48 14.23
N MET A 226 3.55 -10.72 14.60
CA MET A 226 4.47 -11.55 13.81
C MET A 226 3.96 -12.98 13.67
N LEU A 227 3.45 -13.55 14.77
CA LEU A 227 2.90 -14.91 14.77
C LEU A 227 1.63 -15.02 13.93
N ALA A 228 0.74 -14.00 13.99
CA ALA A 228 -0.46 -13.93 13.17
C ALA A 228 -0.12 -13.85 11.67
N ILE A 229 0.83 -12.96 11.28
CA ILE A 229 1.29 -12.83 9.89
C ILE A 229 1.89 -14.14 9.38
N ALA A 230 2.79 -14.76 10.14
CA ALA A 230 3.43 -16.00 9.74
C ALA A 230 2.41 -17.15 9.63
N SER A 231 1.43 -17.22 10.55
CA SER A 231 0.36 -18.23 10.51
C SER A 231 -0.57 -18.03 9.33
N ALA A 232 -0.91 -16.78 8.98
CA ALA A 232 -1.74 -16.49 7.82
C ALA A 232 -1.00 -16.79 6.50
N ALA A 233 0.29 -16.46 6.39
CA ALA A 233 1.09 -16.79 5.21
C ALA A 233 1.18 -18.32 5.00
N ASN A 234 1.37 -19.09 6.07
CA ASN A 234 1.36 -20.55 6.00
C ASN A 234 -0.03 -21.12 5.70
N ASN A 235 -1.10 -20.45 6.20
CA ASN A 235 -2.49 -20.79 5.87
C ASN A 235 -2.76 -20.65 4.36
N ASP A 236 -2.30 -19.56 3.74
CA ASP A 236 -2.47 -19.33 2.30
C ASP A 236 -1.82 -20.45 1.46
N VAL A 237 -0.57 -20.83 1.77
CA VAL A 237 0.12 -21.93 1.06
C VAL A 237 -0.66 -23.23 1.19
N THR A 238 -1.09 -23.56 2.42
CA THR A 238 -1.85 -24.78 2.69
C THR A 238 -3.22 -24.75 1.98
N ALA A 239 -3.89 -23.58 2.01
CA ALA A 239 -5.19 -23.40 1.35
C ALA A 239 -5.08 -23.61 -0.17
N TRP A 240 -4.02 -23.14 -0.82
CA TRP A 240 -3.77 -23.38 -2.26
C TRP A 240 -3.59 -24.86 -2.57
N CYS A 241 -2.80 -25.57 -1.76
CA CYS A 241 -2.63 -27.02 -1.93
C CYS A 241 -3.95 -27.77 -1.74
N LEU A 242 -4.74 -27.39 -0.73
CA LEU A 242 -6.06 -27.97 -0.49
C LEU A 242 -7.04 -27.66 -1.63
N LEU A 243 -7.05 -26.42 -2.13
CA LEU A 243 -7.91 -26.01 -3.25
C LEU A 243 -7.58 -26.83 -4.50
N ALA A 244 -6.30 -27.01 -4.81
CA ALA A 244 -5.88 -27.84 -5.93
C ALA A 244 -6.40 -29.28 -5.78
N ALA A 245 -6.32 -29.85 -4.58
CA ALA A 245 -6.85 -31.18 -4.29
C ALA A 245 -8.39 -31.23 -4.43
N VAL A 246 -9.10 -30.21 -3.91
CA VAL A 246 -10.56 -30.09 -4.02
C VAL A 246 -11.01 -30.01 -5.48
N ILE A 247 -10.34 -29.19 -6.29
CA ILE A 247 -10.63 -29.06 -7.74
C ILE A 247 -10.35 -30.40 -8.45
N ALA A 248 -9.25 -31.07 -8.11
CA ALA A 248 -8.93 -32.37 -8.68
C ALA A 248 -10.01 -33.41 -8.38
N VAL A 249 -10.50 -33.48 -7.14
CA VAL A 249 -11.60 -34.38 -6.75
C VAL A 249 -12.91 -34.00 -7.47
N ALA A 250 -13.18 -32.70 -7.62
CA ALA A 250 -14.40 -32.21 -8.24
C ALA A 250 -14.46 -32.49 -9.75
N ARG A 251 -13.33 -32.35 -10.45
CA ARG A 251 -13.22 -32.58 -11.90
C ARG A 251 -13.10 -34.07 -12.28
N ALA A 252 -12.56 -34.87 -11.39
CA ALA A 252 -12.13 -36.22 -11.72
C ALA A 252 -13.26 -37.25 -11.97
N GLY A 253 -14.44 -37.03 -11.41
CA GLY A 253 -15.57 -37.97 -11.49
C GLY A 253 -15.34 -39.32 -10.79
N ASN A 254 -14.08 -39.71 -10.55
CA ASN A 254 -13.69 -40.91 -9.79
C ASN A 254 -12.38 -40.72 -9.00
N VAL A 255 -12.18 -41.56 -7.99
CA VAL A 255 -11.03 -41.47 -7.07
C VAL A 255 -9.68 -41.71 -7.78
N ALA A 256 -9.64 -42.59 -8.75
CA ALA A 256 -8.41 -42.90 -9.46
C ALA A 256 -7.90 -41.69 -10.28
N SER A 257 -8.79 -41.01 -11.00
CA SER A 257 -8.46 -39.80 -11.75
C SER A 257 -8.02 -38.65 -10.82
N ALA A 258 -8.66 -38.49 -9.65
CA ALA A 258 -8.24 -37.53 -8.65
C ALA A 258 -6.80 -37.79 -8.16
N LEU A 259 -6.47 -39.05 -7.86
CA LEU A 259 -5.13 -39.44 -7.45
C LEU A 259 -4.07 -39.16 -8.52
N VAL A 260 -4.38 -39.40 -9.80
CA VAL A 260 -3.47 -39.07 -10.92
C VAL A 260 -3.22 -37.55 -10.98
N THR A 261 -4.27 -36.72 -10.87
CA THR A 261 -4.13 -35.26 -10.89
C THR A 261 -3.30 -34.77 -9.70
N ILE A 262 -3.55 -35.30 -8.50
CA ILE A 262 -2.77 -34.96 -7.30
C ILE A 262 -1.30 -35.37 -7.46
N LEU A 263 -1.02 -36.55 -8.00
CA LEU A 263 0.33 -37.03 -8.25
C LEU A 263 1.05 -36.14 -9.26
N LEU A 264 0.40 -35.82 -10.40
CA LEU A 264 0.95 -34.92 -11.42
C LEU A 264 1.23 -33.51 -10.83
N THR A 265 0.32 -33.03 -9.98
CA THR A 265 0.51 -31.75 -9.25
C THR A 265 1.75 -31.81 -8.36
N ALA A 266 1.88 -32.87 -7.58
CA ALA A 266 3.04 -33.06 -6.70
C ALA A 266 4.35 -33.13 -7.53
N CYS A 267 4.36 -33.86 -8.64
CA CYS A 267 5.50 -33.91 -9.57
C CYS A 267 5.82 -32.51 -10.12
N TYR A 268 4.80 -31.76 -10.50
CA TYR A 268 4.97 -30.40 -11.00
C TYR A 268 5.54 -29.45 -9.92
N ILE A 269 5.03 -29.50 -8.68
CA ILE A 269 5.59 -28.71 -7.56
C ILE A 269 7.06 -29.09 -7.35
N LEU A 270 7.41 -30.37 -7.31
CA LEU A 270 8.79 -30.84 -7.17
C LEU A 270 9.67 -30.31 -8.31
N PHE A 271 9.19 -30.38 -9.56
CA PHE A 271 9.89 -29.82 -10.72
C PHE A 271 10.16 -28.32 -10.55
N MET A 272 9.17 -27.53 -10.11
CA MET A 272 9.34 -26.11 -9.87
C MET A 272 10.38 -25.82 -8.78
N PHE A 273 10.39 -26.56 -7.70
CA PHE A 273 11.35 -26.35 -6.60
C PHE A 273 12.76 -26.87 -6.90
N PHE A 274 12.89 -28.01 -7.57
CA PHE A 274 14.21 -28.64 -7.81
C PHE A 274 14.86 -28.24 -9.14
N VAL A 275 14.10 -27.85 -10.14
CA VAL A 275 14.61 -27.47 -11.46
C VAL A 275 14.50 -25.96 -11.71
N VAL A 276 13.28 -25.42 -11.62
CA VAL A 276 13.02 -24.01 -11.96
C VAL A 276 13.64 -23.07 -10.93
N LYS A 277 13.46 -23.31 -9.64
CA LYS A 277 13.98 -22.45 -8.57
C LYS A 277 15.52 -22.29 -8.60
N PRO A 278 16.33 -23.34 -8.68
CA PRO A 278 17.79 -23.18 -8.78
C PRO A 278 18.22 -22.49 -10.08
N PHE A 279 17.50 -22.71 -11.18
CA PHE A 279 17.73 -22.01 -12.44
C PHE A 279 17.46 -20.50 -12.30
N MET A 280 16.30 -20.13 -11.75
CA MET A 280 15.93 -18.74 -11.50
C MET A 280 16.87 -18.05 -10.52
N ARG A 281 17.35 -18.78 -9.51
CA ARG A 281 18.35 -18.27 -8.56
C ARG A 281 19.67 -17.89 -9.27
N ARG A 282 20.18 -18.75 -10.14
CA ARG A 282 21.40 -18.45 -10.93
C ARG A 282 21.21 -17.22 -11.81
N LEU A 283 20.02 -17.07 -12.40
CA LEU A 283 19.67 -15.92 -13.21
C LEU A 283 19.65 -14.62 -12.37
N GLY A 284 19.12 -14.69 -11.17
CA GLY A 284 19.10 -13.56 -10.22
C GLY A 284 20.48 -13.18 -9.70
N GLU A 285 21.36 -14.15 -9.45
CA GLU A 285 22.74 -13.90 -9.03
C GLU A 285 23.58 -13.23 -10.13
N SER A 286 23.36 -13.59 -11.40
CA SER A 286 23.98 -12.91 -12.55
C SER A 286 23.54 -11.45 -12.68
N TYR A 287 22.33 -11.15 -12.24
CA TYR A 287 21.75 -9.80 -12.28
C TYR A 287 22.27 -8.85 -11.19
N ASN A 288 22.73 -9.35 -10.04
CA ASN A 288 23.25 -8.53 -8.93
C ASN A 288 24.44 -7.63 -9.30
N ARG A 289 25.00 -7.79 -10.51
CA ARG A 289 26.09 -6.97 -11.04
C ARG A 289 25.65 -5.81 -11.94
N GLN A 290 24.34 -5.64 -12.20
CA GLN A 290 23.80 -4.60 -13.08
C GLN A 290 22.70 -3.82 -12.37
N GLU A 291 22.78 -2.49 -12.39
CA GLU A 291 21.81 -1.60 -11.72
C GLU A 291 20.42 -1.52 -12.38
N THR A 292 20.23 -2.07 -13.60
CA THR A 292 18.96 -1.97 -14.34
C THR A 292 18.45 -3.32 -14.85
N VAL A 293 17.14 -3.61 -14.61
CA VAL A 293 16.48 -4.83 -15.13
C VAL A 293 16.28 -4.70 -16.64
N SER A 294 16.86 -5.58 -17.42
CA SER A 294 16.68 -5.59 -18.88
C SER A 294 15.24 -6.00 -19.25
N LYS A 295 14.70 -5.39 -20.32
CA LYS A 295 13.35 -5.75 -20.84
C LYS A 295 13.25 -7.24 -21.20
N THR A 296 14.35 -7.83 -21.68
CA THR A 296 14.44 -9.26 -22.01
C THR A 296 14.23 -10.15 -20.80
N LEU A 297 14.83 -9.80 -19.65
CA LEU A 297 14.67 -10.55 -18.40
C LEU A 297 13.22 -10.47 -17.89
N VAL A 298 12.62 -9.27 -17.94
CA VAL A 298 11.20 -9.09 -17.60
C VAL A 298 10.30 -9.96 -18.47
N GLY A 299 10.52 -9.94 -19.79
CA GLY A 299 9.77 -10.79 -20.73
C GLY A 299 9.94 -12.28 -20.46
N PHE A 300 11.15 -12.72 -20.10
CA PHE A 300 11.42 -14.10 -19.73
C PHE A 300 10.66 -14.53 -18.45
N ILE A 301 10.60 -13.65 -17.45
CA ILE A 301 9.86 -13.92 -16.21
C ILE A 301 8.36 -14.04 -16.47
N PHE A 302 7.80 -13.14 -17.29
CA PHE A 302 6.40 -13.26 -17.73
C PHE A 302 6.16 -14.57 -18.49
N LEU A 303 7.11 -15.00 -19.34
CA LEU A 303 7.01 -16.28 -20.02
C LEU A 303 6.97 -17.45 -19.02
N VAL A 304 7.85 -17.46 -18.01
CA VAL A 304 7.84 -18.50 -16.95
C VAL A 304 6.51 -18.51 -16.21
N MET A 305 5.96 -17.33 -15.85
CA MET A 305 4.66 -17.20 -15.21
C MET A 305 3.54 -17.76 -16.09
N ILE A 306 3.47 -17.36 -17.35
CA ILE A 306 2.43 -17.80 -18.28
C ILE A 306 2.52 -19.31 -18.54
N VAL A 307 3.73 -19.84 -18.77
CA VAL A 307 3.95 -21.28 -18.96
C VAL A 307 3.55 -22.07 -17.72
N SER A 308 3.91 -21.59 -16.53
CA SER A 308 3.51 -22.21 -15.26
C SER A 308 1.96 -22.23 -15.10
N SER A 309 1.32 -21.11 -15.39
CA SER A 309 -0.15 -20.98 -15.35
C SER A 309 -0.82 -21.91 -16.37
N TYR A 310 -0.27 -21.99 -17.58
CA TYR A 310 -0.78 -22.88 -18.64
C TYR A 310 -0.66 -24.35 -18.26
N ILE A 311 0.49 -24.77 -17.71
CA ILE A 311 0.68 -26.14 -17.26
C ILE A 311 -0.33 -26.53 -16.19
N THR A 312 -0.53 -25.68 -15.19
CA THR A 312 -1.50 -25.97 -14.12
C THR A 312 -2.95 -25.98 -14.59
N GLU A 313 -3.31 -25.15 -15.58
CA GLU A 313 -4.62 -25.18 -16.20
C GLU A 313 -4.87 -26.50 -16.95
N ILE A 314 -3.88 -26.99 -17.72
CA ILE A 314 -3.96 -28.30 -18.39
C ILE A 314 -4.04 -29.45 -17.38
N LEU A 315 -3.29 -29.35 -16.26
CA LEU A 315 -3.37 -30.32 -15.18
C LEU A 315 -4.73 -30.33 -14.47
N GLY A 316 -5.61 -29.37 -14.77
CA GLY A 316 -6.94 -29.27 -14.21
C GLY A 316 -6.97 -28.62 -12.82
N ILE A 317 -5.91 -27.90 -12.40
CA ILE A 317 -5.81 -27.33 -11.05
C ILE A 317 -6.27 -25.87 -11.01
N HIS A 318 -6.01 -25.12 -11.98
CA HIS A 318 -6.29 -23.71 -12.23
C HIS A 318 -5.01 -22.88 -12.46
N ALA A 319 -5.06 -21.94 -13.44
CA ALA A 319 -3.93 -21.09 -13.83
C ALA A 319 -3.34 -20.26 -12.67
N LEU A 320 -4.18 -19.83 -11.73
CA LEU A 320 -3.78 -19.01 -10.58
C LEU A 320 -2.75 -19.71 -9.68
N PHE A 321 -2.86 -21.02 -9.50
CA PHE A 321 -1.90 -21.81 -8.74
C PHE A 321 -0.53 -21.82 -9.41
N GLY A 322 -0.50 -21.95 -10.75
CA GLY A 322 0.74 -21.90 -11.52
C GLY A 322 1.42 -20.54 -11.43
N ALA A 323 0.66 -19.45 -11.53
CA ALA A 323 1.17 -18.10 -11.35
C ALA A 323 1.77 -17.89 -9.95
N PHE A 324 1.05 -18.28 -8.90
CA PHE A 324 1.53 -18.23 -7.52
C PHE A 324 2.83 -19.03 -7.35
N LEU A 325 2.88 -20.27 -7.83
CA LEU A 325 4.05 -21.12 -7.72
C LEU A 325 5.25 -20.56 -8.49
N ALA A 326 5.02 -19.98 -9.68
CA ALA A 326 6.05 -19.27 -10.42
C ALA A 326 6.62 -18.09 -9.60
N GLY A 327 5.79 -17.34 -8.90
CA GLY A 327 6.22 -16.27 -8.00
C GLY A 327 7.09 -16.80 -6.84
N VAL A 328 6.66 -17.90 -6.18
CA VAL A 328 7.37 -18.51 -5.03
C VAL A 328 8.79 -18.98 -5.39
N VAL A 329 9.01 -19.42 -6.61
CA VAL A 329 10.33 -19.90 -7.06
C VAL A 329 11.24 -18.79 -7.58
N MET A 330 10.78 -17.52 -7.64
CA MET A 330 11.60 -16.38 -8.05
C MET A 330 12.76 -16.13 -7.08
N PRO A 331 13.86 -15.51 -7.56
CA PRO A 331 15.04 -15.23 -6.73
C PRO A 331 14.69 -14.39 -5.51
N ALA A 332 15.28 -14.72 -4.36
CA ALA A 332 15.09 -13.98 -3.10
C ALA A 332 15.86 -12.65 -3.05
N ASN A 333 16.52 -12.24 -4.15
CA ASN A 333 17.25 -10.98 -4.21
C ASN A 333 16.29 -9.79 -4.10
N LEU A 334 16.48 -8.98 -3.07
CA LEU A 334 15.60 -7.86 -2.70
C LEU A 334 15.49 -6.80 -3.81
N SER A 335 16.60 -6.44 -4.45
CA SER A 335 16.60 -5.45 -5.53
C SER A 335 15.83 -5.93 -6.76
N PHE A 336 15.99 -7.20 -7.12
CA PHE A 336 15.26 -7.84 -8.21
C PHE A 336 13.76 -7.94 -7.93
N ARG A 337 13.40 -8.45 -6.76
CA ARG A 337 11.99 -8.53 -6.32
C ARG A 337 11.34 -7.17 -6.34
N ARG A 338 11.98 -6.16 -5.74
CA ARG A 338 11.46 -4.80 -5.66
C ARG A 338 11.13 -4.25 -7.05
N VAL A 339 12.07 -4.35 -8.00
CA VAL A 339 11.86 -3.83 -9.37
C VAL A 339 10.74 -4.58 -10.09
N MET A 340 10.66 -5.90 -9.93
CA MET A 340 9.62 -6.71 -10.58
C MET A 340 8.25 -6.46 -9.94
N THR A 341 8.16 -6.46 -8.61
CA THR A 341 6.93 -6.17 -7.88
C THR A 341 6.44 -4.77 -8.24
N GLU A 342 7.29 -3.75 -8.17
CA GLU A 342 6.91 -2.36 -8.47
C GLU A 342 6.35 -2.19 -9.90
N LYS A 343 6.89 -2.93 -10.88
CA LYS A 343 6.41 -2.85 -12.28
C LYS A 343 5.08 -3.55 -12.52
N ILE A 344 4.80 -4.63 -11.81
CA ILE A 344 3.61 -5.48 -12.05
C ILE A 344 2.49 -5.09 -11.08
N GLU A 345 2.83 -4.82 -9.84
CA GLU A 345 1.91 -4.59 -8.73
C GLU A 345 0.98 -3.40 -9.00
N ASP A 346 1.52 -2.27 -9.43
CA ASP A 346 0.71 -1.07 -9.65
C ASP A 346 -0.39 -1.31 -10.70
N VAL A 347 -0.07 -2.01 -11.79
CA VAL A 347 -1.04 -2.33 -12.83
C VAL A 347 -2.03 -3.40 -12.36
N ALA A 348 -1.53 -4.44 -11.68
CA ALA A 348 -2.38 -5.51 -11.16
C ALA A 348 -3.35 -4.99 -10.09
N LEU A 349 -2.87 -4.18 -9.12
CA LEU A 349 -3.69 -3.68 -8.00
C LEU A 349 -4.60 -2.52 -8.37
N VAL A 350 -4.15 -1.61 -9.25
CA VAL A 350 -4.90 -0.39 -9.53
C VAL A 350 -5.96 -0.60 -10.60
N LEU A 351 -5.69 -1.47 -11.57
CA LEU A 351 -6.59 -1.70 -12.71
C LEU A 351 -7.28 -3.07 -12.63
N PHE A 352 -6.52 -4.16 -12.58
CA PHE A 352 -7.07 -5.49 -12.80
C PHE A 352 -7.78 -6.08 -11.58
N LEU A 353 -7.22 -5.93 -10.40
CA LEU A 353 -7.79 -6.49 -9.18
C LEU A 353 -9.16 -5.87 -8.84
N PRO A 354 -9.38 -4.55 -8.96
CA PRO A 354 -10.70 -3.96 -8.84
C PRO A 354 -11.71 -4.52 -9.84
N LEU A 355 -11.29 -4.82 -11.08
CA LEU A 355 -12.18 -5.46 -12.06
C LEU A 355 -12.66 -6.82 -11.57
N PHE A 356 -11.79 -7.63 -10.97
CA PHE A 356 -12.17 -8.92 -10.40
C PHE A 356 -13.16 -8.78 -9.23
N PHE A 357 -12.89 -7.86 -8.28
CA PHE A 357 -13.78 -7.68 -7.14
C PHE A 357 -15.16 -7.17 -7.56
N VAL A 358 -15.18 -6.21 -8.49
CA VAL A 358 -16.45 -5.71 -9.04
C VAL A 358 -17.17 -6.79 -9.84
N PHE A 359 -16.45 -7.58 -10.65
CA PHE A 359 -17.02 -8.69 -11.38
C PHE A 359 -17.68 -9.73 -10.44
N THR A 360 -17.04 -10.04 -9.32
CA THR A 360 -17.62 -10.87 -8.27
C THR A 360 -18.87 -10.22 -7.66
N GLY A 361 -18.83 -8.91 -7.41
CA GLY A 361 -19.97 -8.14 -6.94
C GLY A 361 -21.13 -8.09 -7.94
N LEU A 362 -20.84 -7.95 -9.25
CA LEU A 362 -21.84 -8.00 -10.33
C LEU A 362 -22.59 -9.35 -10.40
N ARG A 363 -21.94 -10.44 -10.01
CA ARG A 363 -22.55 -11.78 -9.89
C ARG A 363 -23.36 -11.95 -8.59
N THR A 364 -23.27 -11.00 -7.65
CA THR A 364 -23.91 -11.08 -6.34
C THR A 364 -25.30 -10.44 -6.40
N GLU A 365 -26.32 -11.25 -6.53
CA GLU A 365 -27.72 -10.81 -6.54
C GLU A 365 -28.37 -11.04 -5.17
N ILE A 366 -28.34 -10.01 -4.30
CA ILE A 366 -28.89 -10.09 -2.93
C ILE A 366 -30.40 -10.41 -2.96
N GLY A 367 -31.10 -10.02 -4.00
CA GLY A 367 -32.53 -10.32 -4.22
C GLY A 367 -32.86 -11.81 -4.24
N LEU A 368 -31.88 -12.69 -4.49
CA LEU A 368 -32.04 -14.14 -4.37
C LEU A 368 -32.34 -14.60 -2.94
N LEU A 369 -31.98 -13.81 -1.93
CA LEU A 369 -32.30 -14.09 -0.54
C LEU A 369 -33.72 -13.56 -0.20
N ASN A 370 -34.73 -14.01 -0.90
CA ASN A 370 -36.08 -13.49 -0.84
C ASN A 370 -36.94 -14.13 0.28
N THR A 371 -36.46 -15.17 0.95
CA THR A 371 -37.19 -15.85 2.04
C THR A 371 -36.46 -15.69 3.39
N PRO A 372 -37.20 -15.62 4.51
CA PRO A 372 -36.58 -15.57 5.86
C PRO A 372 -35.70 -16.80 6.12
N HIS A 373 -36.03 -17.97 5.54
CA HIS A 373 -35.21 -19.16 5.69
C HIS A 373 -33.78 -18.99 5.14
N LEU A 374 -33.63 -18.40 3.94
CA LEU A 374 -32.31 -18.13 3.35
C LEU A 374 -31.47 -17.18 4.18
N TRP A 375 -32.09 -16.21 4.85
CA TRP A 375 -31.39 -15.34 5.81
C TRP A 375 -30.93 -16.10 7.07
N VAL A 376 -31.76 -17.06 7.56
CA VAL A 376 -31.33 -17.95 8.65
C VAL A 376 -30.14 -18.80 8.23
N VAL A 377 -30.18 -19.38 7.03
CA VAL A 377 -29.04 -20.11 6.46
C VAL A 377 -27.81 -19.22 6.36
N CYS A 378 -27.95 -17.99 5.87
CA CYS A 378 -26.85 -17.02 5.80
C CYS A 378 -26.23 -16.74 7.19
N ILE A 379 -27.06 -16.51 8.20
CA ILE A 379 -26.60 -16.32 9.58
C ILE A 379 -25.88 -17.59 10.11
N CYS A 380 -26.38 -18.77 9.79
CA CYS A 380 -25.71 -20.03 10.15
C CYS A 380 -24.33 -20.15 9.49
N PHE A 381 -24.18 -19.81 8.21
CA PHE A 381 -22.88 -19.79 7.54
C PHE A 381 -21.91 -18.79 8.20
N ILE A 382 -22.38 -17.57 8.51
CA ILE A 382 -21.59 -16.56 9.22
C ILE A 382 -21.16 -17.08 10.61
N ALA A 383 -22.12 -17.66 11.38
CA ALA A 383 -21.84 -18.15 12.73
C ALA A 383 -20.85 -19.31 12.72
N VAL A 384 -21.06 -20.31 11.86
CA VAL A 384 -20.16 -21.47 11.74
C VAL A 384 -18.76 -21.03 11.30
N SER A 385 -18.69 -20.09 10.37
CA SER A 385 -17.43 -19.54 9.90
C SER A 385 -16.64 -18.84 11.02
N ILE A 386 -17.30 -17.94 11.76
CA ILE A 386 -16.67 -17.21 12.87
C ILE A 386 -16.27 -18.20 13.99
N LEU A 387 -17.18 -19.06 14.41
CA LEU A 387 -16.91 -20.02 15.49
C LEU A 387 -15.76 -20.97 15.13
N GLY A 388 -15.78 -21.54 13.92
CA GLY A 388 -14.74 -22.45 13.46
C GLY A 388 -13.36 -21.81 13.46
N LYS A 389 -13.26 -20.59 12.91
CA LYS A 389 -11.99 -19.83 12.88
C LYS A 389 -11.55 -19.39 14.27
N MET A 390 -12.46 -18.80 15.03
CA MET A 390 -12.15 -18.33 16.38
C MET A 390 -11.72 -19.49 17.29
N ILE A 391 -12.43 -20.61 17.29
CA ILE A 391 -12.08 -21.79 18.10
C ILE A 391 -10.72 -22.34 17.63
N GLY A 392 -10.57 -22.61 16.33
CA GLY A 392 -9.35 -23.21 15.78
C GLY A 392 -8.09 -22.36 16.06
N ALA A 393 -8.14 -21.08 15.74
CA ALA A 393 -6.99 -20.19 15.88
C ALA A 393 -6.73 -19.78 17.36
N THR A 394 -7.78 -19.46 18.13
CA THR A 394 -7.60 -19.03 19.53
C THR A 394 -7.13 -20.17 20.42
N CYS A 395 -7.76 -21.36 20.33
CA CYS A 395 -7.38 -22.49 21.16
C CYS A 395 -5.96 -22.98 20.84
N SER A 396 -5.59 -22.99 19.56
CA SER A 396 -4.23 -23.37 19.14
C SER A 396 -3.18 -22.33 19.57
N ALA A 397 -3.46 -21.04 19.46
CA ALA A 397 -2.57 -19.99 19.96
C ALA A 397 -2.41 -20.07 21.47
N LYS A 398 -3.48 -20.39 22.20
CA LYS A 398 -3.41 -20.63 23.64
C LYS A 398 -2.59 -21.88 23.99
N ALA A 399 -2.74 -22.96 23.22
CA ALA A 399 -2.01 -24.20 23.42
C ALA A 399 -0.51 -24.08 23.21
N VAL A 400 -0.06 -23.19 22.28
CA VAL A 400 1.36 -22.87 22.07
C VAL A 400 1.93 -21.87 23.08
N GLY A 401 1.14 -21.41 24.07
CA GLY A 401 1.62 -20.63 25.21
C GLY A 401 1.32 -19.13 25.14
N GLU A 402 0.62 -18.64 24.13
CA GLU A 402 0.27 -17.21 24.02
C GLU A 402 -0.72 -16.79 25.13
N SER A 403 -0.76 -15.48 25.44
CA SER A 403 -1.71 -14.93 26.41
C SER A 403 -3.15 -15.04 25.90
N TRP A 404 -4.16 -15.03 26.78
CA TRP A 404 -5.57 -15.03 26.33
C TRP A 404 -5.92 -13.84 25.45
N LYS A 405 -5.35 -12.66 25.75
CA LYS A 405 -5.53 -11.47 24.92
C LYS A 405 -4.97 -11.69 23.51
N ASP A 406 -3.72 -12.15 23.44
CA ASP A 406 -3.04 -12.38 22.17
C ASP A 406 -3.68 -13.51 21.38
N SER A 407 -4.08 -14.59 22.05
CA SER A 407 -4.78 -15.72 21.43
C SER A 407 -6.12 -15.31 20.81
N LEU A 408 -6.93 -14.49 21.52
CA LEU A 408 -8.19 -13.96 20.98
C LEU A 408 -7.92 -13.00 19.81
N SER A 409 -6.89 -12.16 19.90
CA SER A 409 -6.51 -11.24 18.83
C SER A 409 -6.04 -12.01 17.58
N ILE A 410 -5.26 -13.09 17.74
CA ILE A 410 -4.89 -14.00 16.64
C ILE A 410 -6.15 -14.63 16.04
N GLY A 411 -7.09 -15.11 16.86
CA GLY A 411 -8.36 -15.67 16.40
C GLY A 411 -9.15 -14.71 15.52
N VAL A 412 -9.29 -13.45 15.95
CA VAL A 412 -9.98 -12.39 15.19
C VAL A 412 -9.23 -12.09 13.89
N LEU A 413 -7.91 -11.96 13.94
CA LEU A 413 -7.10 -11.70 12.76
C LEU A 413 -7.20 -12.86 11.75
N MET A 414 -7.11 -14.10 12.20
CA MET A 414 -7.23 -15.28 11.33
C MET A 414 -8.64 -15.47 10.76
N ASN A 415 -9.66 -14.79 11.31
CA ASN A 415 -11.03 -14.80 10.77
C ASN A 415 -11.25 -13.77 9.65
N THR A 416 -10.23 -13.00 9.26
CA THR A 416 -10.34 -12.08 8.13
C THR A 416 -10.44 -12.84 6.81
N ARG A 417 -11.32 -12.38 5.94
CA ARG A 417 -11.60 -12.97 4.63
C ARG A 417 -11.38 -11.97 3.52
N GLY A 418 -11.31 -12.44 2.28
CA GLY A 418 -11.09 -11.55 1.14
C GLY A 418 -10.85 -12.28 -0.16
N LEU A 419 -9.82 -11.85 -0.91
CA LEU A 419 -9.56 -12.28 -2.27
C LEU A 419 -9.56 -13.81 -2.46
N MET A 420 -8.85 -14.54 -1.60
CA MET A 420 -8.69 -15.99 -1.73
C MET A 420 -10.01 -16.74 -1.65
N GLU A 421 -10.88 -16.34 -0.73
CA GLU A 421 -12.21 -16.93 -0.60
C GLU A 421 -13.06 -16.65 -1.85
N LEU A 422 -13.03 -15.40 -2.35
CA LEU A 422 -13.79 -15.03 -3.55
C LEU A 422 -13.30 -15.78 -4.80
N ILE A 423 -11.99 -16.06 -4.89
CA ILE A 423 -11.45 -16.92 -5.95
C ILE A 423 -12.04 -18.32 -5.86
N VAL A 424 -12.02 -18.93 -4.68
CA VAL A 424 -12.59 -20.27 -4.46
C VAL A 424 -14.07 -20.30 -4.81
N LEU A 425 -14.81 -19.27 -4.38
CA LEU A 425 -16.25 -19.14 -4.68
C LEU A 425 -16.52 -19.02 -6.18
N ASN A 426 -15.76 -18.18 -6.89
CA ASN A 426 -15.90 -18.03 -8.33
C ASN A 426 -15.59 -19.35 -9.07
N ILE A 427 -14.53 -20.06 -8.68
CA ILE A 427 -14.21 -21.37 -9.24
C ILE A 427 -15.33 -22.37 -8.99
N GLY A 428 -15.83 -22.47 -7.75
CA GLY A 428 -16.94 -23.38 -7.42
C GLY A 428 -18.23 -23.03 -8.14
N TYR A 429 -18.51 -21.75 -8.36
CA TYR A 429 -19.64 -21.25 -9.13
C TYR A 429 -19.50 -21.57 -10.63
N GLU A 430 -18.33 -21.31 -11.23
CA GLU A 430 -18.05 -21.61 -12.64
C GLU A 430 -18.05 -23.11 -12.94
N MET A 431 -17.70 -23.93 -11.97
CA MET A 431 -17.82 -25.40 -12.05
C MET A 431 -19.28 -25.92 -11.86
N GLY A 432 -20.23 -25.01 -11.55
CA GLY A 432 -21.62 -25.39 -11.28
C GLY A 432 -21.85 -26.13 -9.96
N ILE A 433 -20.85 -26.14 -9.05
CA ILE A 433 -20.93 -26.84 -7.76
C ILE A 433 -21.65 -25.97 -6.71
N ILE A 434 -21.39 -24.65 -6.73
CA ILE A 434 -22.02 -23.68 -5.84
C ILE A 434 -23.14 -22.97 -6.59
N PRO A 435 -24.41 -23.12 -6.19
CA PRO A 435 -25.52 -22.39 -6.80
C PRO A 435 -25.48 -20.89 -6.44
N SER A 436 -26.15 -20.05 -7.23
CA SER A 436 -26.15 -18.58 -7.11
C SER A 436 -26.54 -18.10 -5.70
N SER A 437 -27.53 -18.73 -5.07
CA SER A 437 -28.00 -18.38 -3.73
C SER A 437 -26.92 -18.60 -2.66
N LEU A 438 -26.20 -19.73 -2.71
CA LEU A 438 -25.06 -19.97 -1.82
C LEU A 438 -23.89 -19.04 -2.12
N PHE A 439 -23.63 -18.71 -3.39
CA PHE A 439 -22.60 -17.74 -3.77
C PHE A 439 -22.86 -16.40 -3.07
N VAL A 440 -24.09 -15.89 -3.09
CA VAL A 440 -24.48 -14.65 -2.40
C VAL A 440 -24.29 -14.76 -0.89
N ILE A 441 -24.69 -15.87 -0.27
CA ILE A 441 -24.51 -16.13 1.16
C ILE A 441 -23.02 -16.05 1.54
N PHE A 442 -22.16 -16.66 0.76
CA PHE A 442 -20.71 -16.64 1.01
C PHE A 442 -20.12 -15.24 0.83
N VAL A 443 -20.53 -14.47 -0.18
CA VAL A 443 -20.05 -13.09 -0.38
C VAL A 443 -20.46 -12.21 0.81
N ILE A 444 -21.70 -12.32 1.29
CA ILE A 444 -22.17 -11.61 2.48
C ILE A 444 -21.36 -12.04 3.71
N MET A 445 -21.11 -13.34 3.88
CA MET A 445 -20.30 -13.89 4.96
C MET A 445 -18.87 -13.32 4.93
N ALA A 446 -18.23 -13.26 3.77
CA ALA A 446 -16.88 -12.72 3.60
C ALA A 446 -16.81 -11.23 3.96
N LEU A 447 -17.76 -10.44 3.49
CA LEU A 447 -17.88 -9.02 3.81
C LEU A 447 -18.09 -8.80 5.31
N PHE A 448 -19.02 -9.54 5.92
CA PHE A 448 -19.37 -9.39 7.34
C PHE A 448 -18.19 -9.76 8.25
N THR A 449 -17.55 -10.91 8.01
CA THR A 449 -16.43 -11.38 8.84
C THR A 449 -15.23 -10.45 8.76
N THR A 450 -14.95 -9.89 7.59
CA THR A 450 -13.86 -8.94 7.39
C THR A 450 -14.17 -7.59 8.03
N PHE A 451 -15.40 -7.10 7.89
CA PHE A 451 -15.85 -5.87 8.54
C PHE A 451 -15.76 -5.97 10.07
N MET A 452 -16.11 -7.12 10.65
CA MET A 452 -16.13 -7.36 12.09
C MET A 452 -14.72 -7.37 12.72
N ALA A 453 -13.65 -7.60 11.95
CA ALA A 453 -12.30 -7.78 12.50
C ALA A 453 -11.82 -6.55 13.28
N ASN A 454 -11.92 -5.36 12.72
CA ASN A 454 -11.48 -4.13 13.38
C ASN A 454 -12.28 -3.78 14.67
N PRO A 455 -13.61 -3.81 14.69
CA PRO A 455 -14.40 -3.64 15.89
C PRO A 455 -14.08 -4.67 17.00
N SER A 456 -13.87 -5.93 16.61
CA SER A 456 -13.55 -7.01 17.57
C SER A 456 -12.20 -6.80 18.24
N LEU A 457 -11.17 -6.36 17.51
CA LEU A 457 -9.87 -6.02 18.09
C LEU A 457 -9.97 -4.84 19.06
N ILE A 458 -10.74 -3.81 18.72
CA ILE A 458 -11.00 -2.66 19.63
C ILE A 458 -11.68 -3.15 20.92
N LEU A 459 -12.65 -4.05 20.80
CA LEU A 459 -13.35 -4.61 21.96
C LEU A 459 -12.41 -5.41 22.86
N ILE A 460 -11.55 -6.26 22.28
CA ILE A 460 -10.53 -7.03 23.02
C ILE A 460 -9.58 -6.08 23.75
N ASP A 461 -9.12 -5.02 23.09
CA ASP A 461 -8.22 -4.02 23.69
C ASP A 461 -8.90 -3.26 24.84
N LYS A 462 -10.16 -2.89 24.70
CA LYS A 462 -10.93 -2.25 25.77
C LYS A 462 -11.10 -3.19 26.97
N ILE A 463 -11.51 -4.43 26.76
CA ILE A 463 -11.69 -5.43 27.83
C ILE A 463 -10.36 -5.71 28.54
N ALA A 464 -9.26 -5.84 27.79
CA ALA A 464 -7.94 -6.05 28.36
C ALA A 464 -7.40 -4.79 29.07
N GLY A 465 -7.67 -3.59 28.54
CA GLY A 465 -7.29 -2.30 29.12
C GLY A 465 -7.98 -2.03 30.46
N PHE A 466 -9.22 -2.45 30.66
CA PHE A 466 -9.90 -2.39 31.96
C PHE A 466 -9.17 -3.16 33.07
N ARG A 467 -8.43 -4.20 32.70
CA ARG A 467 -7.58 -4.97 33.63
C ARG A 467 -6.16 -4.42 33.81
N SER A 468 -5.70 -3.51 32.92
CA SER A 468 -4.32 -2.96 32.89
C SER A 468 -4.17 -1.57 33.52
N HIS A 469 -5.24 -0.94 34.07
CA HIS A 469 -5.18 0.41 34.64
C HIS A 469 -4.39 0.50 35.96
N ARG A 470 -3.54 -0.49 36.30
CA ARG A 470 -2.74 -0.55 37.53
C ARG A 470 -1.23 -0.56 37.29
N ARG A 471 -0.74 0.00 36.18
CA ARG A 471 0.67 0.39 36.03
C ARG A 471 0.77 1.70 35.25
N ARG A 472 0.25 2.79 35.83
CA ARG A 472 0.78 4.11 35.52
C ARG A 472 2.19 4.16 36.08
N HIS A 473 3.19 4.21 35.22
CA HIS A 473 4.48 4.78 35.59
C HIS A 473 4.24 6.26 35.80
N ASP A 474 4.44 6.72 37.04
CA ASP A 474 4.60 8.12 37.36
C ASP A 474 5.73 8.70 36.48
N PRO A 475 5.56 9.90 35.93
CA PRO A 475 6.65 10.63 35.32
C PRO A 475 7.55 11.18 36.44
N ALA A 476 8.37 10.30 37.05
CA ALA A 476 9.54 10.75 37.76
C ALA A 476 10.44 11.46 36.74
N HIS A 477 11.02 12.60 37.10
CA HIS A 477 11.98 13.42 36.36
C HIS A 477 12.99 12.51 35.63
N GLY A 478 12.66 12.14 34.40
CA GLY A 478 13.35 11.12 33.64
C GLY A 478 14.09 11.73 32.45
N ASN A 479 15.07 11.03 31.99
CA ASN A 479 15.93 11.29 30.86
C ASN A 479 15.19 11.83 29.64
N PRO A 480 15.73 12.80 28.88
CA PRO A 480 15.06 13.41 27.73
C PRO A 480 14.72 12.37 26.66
N ARG A 481 13.56 12.51 26.06
CA ARG A 481 13.05 11.62 25.00
C ARG A 481 13.11 12.34 23.66
N ILE A 482 13.85 11.77 22.72
CA ILE A 482 14.11 12.37 21.41
C ILE A 482 13.55 11.47 20.32
N LEU A 483 12.74 12.03 19.42
CA LEU A 483 12.23 11.36 18.23
C LEU A 483 12.93 11.90 16.99
N ILE A 484 13.52 11.02 16.20
CA ILE A 484 14.19 11.34 14.94
C ILE A 484 13.40 10.71 13.80
N SER A 485 12.98 11.49 12.79
CA SER A 485 12.32 10.97 11.60
C SER A 485 13.05 11.41 10.33
N PHE A 486 13.37 10.45 9.47
CA PHE A 486 14.07 10.69 8.21
C PHE A 486 13.48 9.83 7.08
N ALA A 487 13.50 10.37 5.86
CA ALA A 487 13.01 9.68 4.66
C ALA A 487 14.12 8.95 3.90
N ASN A 488 15.37 9.48 3.93
CA ASN A 488 16.53 8.84 3.31
C ASN A 488 17.38 8.18 4.39
N PRO A 489 17.68 6.86 4.30
CA PRO A 489 18.54 6.13 5.25
C PRO A 489 19.92 6.77 5.49
N GLU A 490 20.52 7.34 4.46
CA GLU A 490 21.84 8.00 4.54
C GLU A 490 21.86 9.20 5.47
N ASN A 491 20.70 9.84 5.70
CA ASN A 491 20.59 10.97 6.61
C ASN A 491 20.52 10.55 8.10
N GLY A 492 20.27 9.29 8.40
CA GLY A 492 20.14 8.78 9.76
C GLY A 492 21.31 9.18 10.68
N PRO A 493 22.58 8.94 10.30
CA PRO A 493 23.75 9.34 11.09
C PRO A 493 23.83 10.83 11.36
N LEU A 494 23.40 11.67 10.41
CA LEU A 494 23.43 13.13 10.56
C LEU A 494 22.49 13.61 11.67
N PHE A 495 21.32 12.94 11.82
CA PHE A 495 20.39 13.25 12.89
C PHE A 495 20.93 12.88 14.27
N LEU A 496 21.72 11.81 14.38
CA LEU A 496 22.40 11.49 15.64
C LEU A 496 23.46 12.53 15.99
N LYS A 497 24.23 12.98 15.00
CA LYS A 497 25.20 14.08 15.19
C LYS A 497 24.48 15.35 15.59
N LEU A 498 23.33 15.67 14.98
CA LEU A 498 22.52 16.83 15.35
C LEU A 498 21.96 16.71 16.77
N ALA A 499 21.42 15.55 17.15
CA ALA A 499 20.93 15.30 18.50
C ALA A 499 22.09 15.42 19.52
N TYR A 500 23.27 14.92 19.19
CA TYR A 500 24.46 15.09 20.02
C TYR A 500 24.93 16.57 20.11
N LEU A 501 24.77 17.33 19.03
CA LEU A 501 25.06 18.74 19.00
C LEU A 501 24.13 19.51 19.96
N LEU A 502 22.88 19.17 20.01
CA LEU A 502 21.85 19.82 20.84
C LEU A 502 21.89 19.38 22.32
N TYR A 503 22.12 18.11 22.61
CA TYR A 503 22.06 17.55 23.97
C TYR A 503 23.40 17.21 24.60
N GLY A 504 24.49 17.19 23.84
CA GLY A 504 25.83 16.89 24.33
C GLY A 504 25.94 15.53 25.02
N TYR A 505 26.63 15.49 26.15
CA TYR A 505 26.77 14.27 26.93
C TYR A 505 25.47 13.74 27.52
N ARG A 506 24.43 14.60 27.68
CA ARG A 506 23.11 14.21 28.15
C ARG A 506 22.39 13.28 27.16
N LEU A 507 22.86 13.20 25.90
CA LEU A 507 22.31 12.26 24.92
C LEU A 507 22.53 10.80 25.32
N LYS A 508 23.57 10.48 26.11
CA LYS A 508 23.81 9.11 26.60
C LYS A 508 22.72 8.62 27.54
N ASP A 509 22.11 9.52 28.27
CA ASP A 509 21.05 9.25 29.22
C ASP A 509 19.66 9.40 28.56
N ALA A 510 19.59 9.96 27.36
CA ALA A 510 18.36 10.17 26.62
C ALA A 510 17.82 8.88 26.01
N THR A 511 16.49 8.79 25.92
CA THR A 511 15.82 7.76 25.13
C THR A 511 15.64 8.26 23.70
N VAL A 512 16.43 7.72 22.76
CA VAL A 512 16.37 8.10 21.35
C VAL A 512 15.52 7.08 20.58
N THR A 513 14.47 7.54 19.92
CA THR A 513 13.67 6.76 18.99
C THR A 513 13.90 7.26 17.57
N ALA A 514 14.31 6.38 16.68
CA ALA A 514 14.45 6.68 15.26
C ALA A 514 13.30 6.03 14.47
N ILE A 515 12.52 6.82 13.76
CA ILE A 515 11.43 6.32 12.96
C ILE A 515 11.65 6.62 11.47
N HIS A 516 11.50 5.60 10.66
CA HIS A 516 11.47 5.74 9.21
C HIS A 516 10.06 5.48 8.70
N TYR A 517 9.49 6.47 7.98
CA TYR A 517 8.20 6.35 7.34
C TYR A 517 8.36 6.10 5.86
N THR A 518 7.71 5.06 5.36
CA THR A 518 7.50 4.87 3.91
C THR A 518 6.08 5.27 3.57
N ILE A 519 5.94 6.15 2.57
CA ILE A 519 4.62 6.53 2.08
C ILE A 519 4.19 5.46 1.08
N GLY A 520 3.12 4.75 1.39
CA GLY A 520 2.58 3.72 0.54
C GLY A 520 1.28 3.18 1.10
N THR A 521 0.42 2.73 0.22
CA THR A 521 -0.86 2.17 0.58
C THR A 521 -0.79 0.72 0.47
N ASP A 522 -0.06 -0.09 0.37
CA ASP A 522 -0.34 -1.52 0.25
C ASP A 522 0.90 -2.41 -0.07
N THR A 523 0.87 -3.53 0.39
CA THR A 523 1.25 -4.84 -0.12
C THR A 523 2.67 -5.39 0.13
N ASN A 524 3.67 -4.64 0.54
CA ASN A 524 5.00 -5.24 0.86
C ASN A 524 5.17 -5.60 2.35
N LEU A 525 4.23 -6.34 2.89
CA LEU A 525 4.12 -6.65 4.32
C LEU A 525 5.15 -7.65 4.82
N LEU A 526 5.58 -8.56 3.96
CA LEU A 526 6.56 -9.60 4.30
C LEU A 526 8.00 -9.07 4.33
N ASN A 527 8.27 -7.98 3.61
CA ASN A 527 9.61 -7.39 3.52
C ASN A 527 9.84 -6.23 4.50
N THR A 528 8.90 -5.93 5.41
CA THR A 528 9.06 -4.84 6.40
C THR A 528 10.28 -5.02 7.28
N THR A 529 10.69 -6.24 7.60
CA THR A 529 11.91 -6.52 8.36
C THR A 529 13.17 -6.19 7.57
N ASP A 530 13.18 -6.46 6.27
CA ASP A 530 14.32 -6.19 5.39
C ASP A 530 14.38 -4.70 5.03
N TYR A 531 13.23 -4.08 4.72
CA TYR A 531 13.14 -2.62 4.57
C TYR A 531 13.50 -1.87 5.87
N SER A 532 13.07 -2.37 7.02
CA SER A 532 13.48 -1.82 8.31
C SER A 532 15.00 -1.94 8.51
N ARG A 533 15.60 -3.08 8.13
CA ARG A 533 17.05 -3.28 8.24
C ARG A 533 17.81 -2.36 7.29
N GLU A 534 17.36 -2.21 6.07
CA GLU A 534 17.92 -1.32 5.06
C GLU A 534 17.76 0.16 5.46
N SER A 535 16.58 0.56 5.92
CA SER A 535 16.28 1.92 6.37
C SER A 535 17.19 2.39 7.53
N PHE A 536 17.67 1.47 8.34
CA PHE A 536 18.55 1.78 9.47
C PHE A 536 19.99 1.28 9.29
N SER A 537 20.35 0.84 8.08
CA SER A 537 21.70 0.28 7.79
C SER A 537 22.84 1.25 8.09
N PHE A 538 22.66 2.54 7.79
CA PHE A 538 23.63 3.59 8.07
C PHE A 538 23.55 4.11 9.50
N LEU A 539 22.37 4.10 10.11
CA LEU A 539 22.15 4.61 11.46
C LEU A 539 22.75 3.68 12.53
N ARG A 540 22.61 2.36 12.36
CA ARG A 540 23.04 1.37 13.36
C ARG A 540 24.53 1.42 13.67
N PRO A 541 25.45 1.43 12.68
CA PRO A 541 26.89 1.52 12.96
C PRO A 541 27.27 2.82 13.71
N GLU A 542 26.60 3.94 13.36
CA GLU A 542 26.88 5.21 14.02
C GLU A 542 26.35 5.22 15.46
N ALA A 543 25.19 4.63 15.72
CA ALA A 543 24.66 4.45 17.07
C ALA A 543 25.59 3.61 17.95
N GLU A 544 26.12 2.52 17.41
CA GLU A 544 27.09 1.65 18.08
C GLU A 544 28.39 2.40 18.36
N ARG A 545 28.89 3.20 17.39
CA ARG A 545 30.08 4.03 17.56
C ARG A 545 29.94 5.08 18.68
N MET A 546 28.72 5.66 18.78
CA MET A 546 28.40 6.64 19.84
C MET A 546 27.99 5.98 21.17
N ASN A 547 27.94 4.66 21.25
CA ASN A 547 27.44 3.86 22.39
C ASN A 547 26.04 4.29 22.85
N LEU A 548 25.12 4.49 21.90
CA LEU A 548 23.73 4.89 22.13
C LEU A 548 22.77 3.72 21.89
N LYS A 549 21.85 3.53 22.83
CA LYS A 549 20.70 2.62 22.63
C LYS A 549 19.60 3.36 21.93
N ILE A 550 19.27 2.94 20.70
CA ILE A 550 18.23 3.57 19.88
C ILE A 550 17.10 2.59 19.63
N ASP A 551 15.86 3.01 19.87
CA ASP A 551 14.67 2.31 19.44
C ASP A 551 14.40 2.64 17.97
N MET A 552 14.58 1.65 17.08
CA MET A 552 14.44 1.82 15.63
C MET A 552 13.07 1.31 15.19
N ARG A 553 12.22 2.21 14.67
CA ARG A 553 10.86 1.91 14.25
C ARG A 553 10.67 2.19 12.76
N TYR A 554 10.11 1.24 12.05
CA TYR A 554 9.71 1.37 10.65
C TYR A 554 8.18 1.37 10.56
N LYS A 555 7.61 2.33 9.83
CA LYS A 555 6.16 2.43 9.65
C LYS A 555 5.83 2.81 8.20
N VAL A 556 4.85 2.12 7.62
CA VAL A 556 4.23 2.51 6.35
C VAL A 556 2.97 3.31 6.65
N THR A 557 2.80 4.48 6.03
CA THR A 557 1.66 5.35 6.27
C THR A 557 1.33 6.21 5.05
N ASP A 558 0.06 6.53 4.88
CA ASP A 558 -0.45 7.55 3.97
C ASP A 558 -0.69 8.90 4.68
N ARG A 559 -0.65 8.92 6.04
CA ARG A 559 -0.93 10.08 6.90
C ARG A 559 0.26 10.48 7.76
N TYR A 560 1.39 10.71 7.12
CA TYR A 560 2.66 10.99 7.80
C TYR A 560 2.56 12.08 8.88
N THR A 561 1.89 13.21 8.59
CA THR A 561 1.80 14.34 9.51
C THR A 561 0.98 14.03 10.75
N GLU A 562 -0.16 13.35 10.57
CA GLU A 562 -1.05 12.94 11.67
C GLU A 562 -0.38 11.90 12.56
N ASP A 563 0.24 10.90 11.93
CA ASP A 563 0.92 9.81 12.62
C ASP A 563 2.14 10.28 13.43
N LEU A 564 2.91 11.21 12.88
CA LEU A 564 4.07 11.77 13.57
C LEU A 564 3.64 12.61 14.77
N CYS A 565 2.62 13.46 14.62
CA CYS A 565 2.06 14.25 15.72
C CYS A 565 1.47 13.36 16.82
N ALA A 566 0.67 12.36 16.45
CA ALA A 566 0.08 11.42 17.41
C ALA A 566 1.15 10.61 18.18
N LEU A 567 2.21 10.18 17.50
CA LEU A 567 3.32 9.48 18.14
C LEU A 567 4.05 10.38 19.13
N ALA A 568 4.32 11.63 18.71
CA ALA A 568 5.02 12.61 19.53
C ALA A 568 4.25 12.96 20.82
N GLU A 569 2.93 13.07 20.72
CA GLU A 569 2.03 13.35 21.85
C GLU A 569 1.86 12.14 22.78
N ASN A 570 1.52 10.98 22.22
CA ASN A 570 1.18 9.79 23.01
C ASN A 570 2.38 9.26 23.83
N GLU A 571 3.58 9.40 23.31
CA GLU A 571 4.79 8.93 23.98
C GLU A 571 5.57 10.05 24.68
N HIS A 572 5.05 11.28 24.72
CA HIS A 572 5.61 12.42 25.46
C HIS A 572 7.09 12.68 25.15
N TYR A 573 7.42 12.88 23.86
CA TYR A 573 8.78 13.27 23.47
C TYR A 573 9.07 14.74 23.85
N ASP A 574 10.32 15.03 24.17
CA ASP A 574 10.78 16.40 24.47
C ASP A 574 11.22 17.14 23.22
N LEU A 575 11.80 16.40 22.24
CA LEU A 575 12.24 16.94 20.96
C LEU A 575 11.90 15.99 19.82
N VAL A 576 11.37 16.54 18.74
CA VAL A 576 11.13 15.83 17.48
C VAL A 576 11.98 16.48 16.39
N LEU A 577 12.82 15.70 15.72
CA LEU A 577 13.68 16.15 14.62
C LEU A 577 13.26 15.49 13.30
N ILE A 578 13.07 16.32 12.27
CA ILE A 578 12.78 15.84 10.92
C ILE A 578 13.73 16.44 9.89
N GLY A 579 13.97 15.71 8.79
CA GLY A 579 14.75 16.19 7.66
C GLY A 579 13.87 16.72 6.53
N THR A 580 14.43 17.67 5.79
CA THR A 580 13.81 18.16 4.56
C THR A 580 14.56 17.72 3.32
N GLY A 581 13.82 17.49 2.21
CA GLY A 581 14.43 17.30 0.90
C GLY A 581 14.86 18.64 0.25
N PRO A 582 15.59 18.58 -0.88
CA PRO A 582 16.09 19.76 -1.61
C PRO A 582 15.00 20.74 -2.05
N GLY A 583 13.77 20.26 -2.23
CA GLY A 583 12.62 21.08 -2.66
C GLY A 583 12.10 22.08 -1.62
N PHE A 584 12.45 21.92 -0.33
CA PHE A 584 11.97 22.81 0.73
C PHE A 584 12.41 24.26 0.54
N LEU A 585 13.71 24.45 0.29
CA LEU A 585 14.26 25.80 0.05
C LEU A 585 13.86 26.38 -1.31
N GLY A 586 13.75 25.55 -2.34
CA GLY A 586 13.35 25.99 -3.68
C GLY A 586 11.99 26.67 -3.71
N SER A 587 11.08 26.27 -2.84
CA SER A 587 9.74 26.88 -2.73
C SER A 587 9.77 28.31 -2.16
N TYR A 588 10.77 28.66 -1.34
CA TYR A 588 10.96 30.02 -0.80
C TYR A 588 11.79 30.92 -1.72
N LEU A 589 12.69 30.36 -2.53
CA LEU A 589 13.61 31.10 -3.37
C LEU A 589 13.01 31.57 -4.70
N GLY A 590 11.81 31.16 -5.04
CA GLY A 590 11.09 31.61 -6.23
C GLY A 590 11.76 31.24 -7.58
N THR A 591 12.64 30.24 -7.61
CA THR A 591 13.36 29.79 -8.81
C THR A 591 12.50 29.00 -9.78
N SER A 592 11.19 28.99 -9.60
CA SER A 592 10.24 28.32 -10.50
C SER A 592 9.69 29.28 -11.55
N ARG A 593 10.43 29.50 -12.64
CA ARG A 593 9.95 30.13 -13.88
C ARG A 593 9.05 29.18 -14.71
N ARG A 594 8.25 28.33 -14.06
CA ARG A 594 7.25 27.44 -14.71
C ARG A 594 5.92 27.42 -13.95
N SER A 595 5.46 28.61 -13.50
CA SER A 595 4.34 28.67 -12.54
C SER A 595 2.94 28.42 -13.13
N LEU A 596 2.69 28.64 -14.43
CA LEU A 596 1.35 28.44 -15.02
C LEU A 596 1.03 26.96 -15.32
N PHE A 597 2.02 26.18 -15.72
CA PHE A 597 1.86 24.72 -15.89
C PHE A 597 1.72 24.01 -14.55
N PHE A 598 2.48 24.43 -13.53
CA PHE A 598 2.43 23.86 -12.19
C PHE A 598 1.13 24.17 -11.43
N GLU A 599 0.49 25.30 -11.71
CA GLU A 599 -0.77 25.68 -11.06
C GLU A 599 -1.98 24.98 -11.71
N ALA A 600 -1.95 24.73 -13.01
CA ALA A 600 -2.89 23.86 -13.70
C ALA A 600 -2.69 22.39 -13.34
N GLU A 601 -1.44 21.94 -13.23
CA GLU A 601 -1.06 20.60 -12.77
C GLU A 601 -1.39 20.42 -11.29
N ARG A 602 -1.26 21.44 -10.45
CA ARG A 602 -1.66 21.41 -9.03
C ARG A 602 -3.17 21.36 -8.85
N ARG A 603 -3.96 22.06 -9.69
CA ARG A 603 -5.43 21.96 -9.69
C ARG A 603 -5.91 20.64 -10.28
N MET A 604 -5.28 20.15 -11.31
CA MET A 604 -5.56 18.84 -11.91
C MET A 604 -5.07 17.70 -11.02
N ASN A 605 -3.91 17.84 -10.38
CA ASN A 605 -3.41 16.89 -9.37
C ASN A 605 -4.24 16.94 -8.09
N ALA A 606 -4.80 18.04 -7.66
CA ALA A 606 -5.76 18.07 -6.55
C ALA A 606 -7.06 17.31 -6.87
N LEU A 607 -7.48 17.27 -8.13
CA LEU A 607 -8.58 16.45 -8.63
C LEU A 607 -8.17 14.98 -8.93
N LEU A 608 -6.89 14.75 -9.29
CA LEU A 608 -6.34 13.43 -9.64
C LEU A 608 -5.54 12.78 -8.50
N THR A 609 -5.27 13.48 -7.39
CA THR A 609 -4.49 12.99 -6.23
C THR A 609 -5.24 11.94 -5.39
N ILE A 610 -6.28 11.37 -5.95
CA ILE A 610 -6.87 10.13 -5.46
C ILE A 610 -6.05 8.91 -5.91
N GLY A 611 -4.92 9.07 -6.60
CA GLY A 611 -4.24 7.90 -7.13
C GLY A 611 -2.83 7.95 -7.67
N SER A 612 -2.01 8.97 -7.44
CA SER A 612 -0.63 8.92 -7.95
C SER A 612 0.45 8.92 -6.85
N LYS A 613 1.15 7.83 -6.74
CA LYS A 613 2.33 7.58 -5.88
C LYS A 613 3.61 8.35 -6.28
N TRP A 614 3.56 9.30 -7.20
CA TRP A 614 4.74 9.96 -7.80
C TRP A 614 5.00 11.38 -7.31
N LEU A 615 4.45 11.77 -6.17
CA LEU A 615 4.92 13.01 -5.53
C LEU A 615 6.07 12.65 -4.60
N THR A 616 7.27 12.86 -5.17
CA THR A 616 8.56 12.98 -4.47
C THR A 616 8.45 13.06 -2.96
N LEU A 617 9.15 12.17 -2.29
CA LEU A 617 9.50 12.06 -0.87
C LEU A 617 10.08 13.36 -0.26
N GLY A 618 9.58 14.53 -0.65
CA GLY A 618 9.89 15.81 -0.04
C GLY A 618 8.69 16.24 0.80
N LEU A 619 8.92 16.47 2.09
CA LEU A 619 7.97 17.21 2.90
C LEU A 619 7.73 18.55 2.22
N THR A 620 6.52 18.73 1.67
CA THR A 620 6.12 19.99 1.05
C THR A 620 6.06 21.09 2.12
N GLN A 621 6.23 22.35 1.72
CA GLN A 621 6.11 23.50 2.61
C GLN A 621 4.84 23.46 3.46
N ASP A 622 3.72 23.04 2.87
CA ASP A 622 2.43 22.95 3.56
C ASP A 622 2.45 21.88 4.68
N LYS A 623 3.04 20.71 4.45
CA LYS A 623 3.17 19.66 5.46
C LYS A 623 4.06 20.09 6.63
N ILE A 624 5.18 20.75 6.34
CA ILE A 624 6.08 21.26 7.39
C ILE A 624 5.38 22.36 8.19
N ARG A 625 4.61 23.22 7.54
CA ARG A 625 3.81 24.24 8.22
C ARG A 625 2.76 23.63 9.16
N ILE A 626 2.06 22.57 8.71
CA ILE A 626 1.11 21.83 9.54
C ILE A 626 1.81 21.21 10.76
N LEU A 627 3.00 20.64 10.57
CA LEU A 627 3.78 20.08 11.68
C LEU A 627 4.18 21.16 12.68
N PHE A 628 4.66 22.33 12.24
CA PHE A 628 4.96 23.43 13.14
C PHE A 628 3.74 23.95 13.91
N GLN A 629 2.55 23.87 13.33
CA GLN A 629 1.31 24.31 13.99
C GLN A 629 0.81 23.29 15.01
N ASN A 630 0.90 22.00 14.73
CA ASN A 630 0.24 20.94 15.52
C ASN A 630 1.19 20.23 16.50
N MET A 631 2.52 20.40 16.38
CA MET A 631 3.48 19.73 17.25
C MET A 631 3.57 20.44 18.59
N LYS A 632 3.29 19.74 19.69
CA LYS A 632 3.39 20.26 21.07
C LYS A 632 4.81 20.19 21.66
N PRO A 633 5.57 19.07 21.51
CA PRO A 633 6.97 19.03 21.93
C PRO A 633 7.83 20.01 21.13
N ALA A 634 9.07 20.24 21.58
CA ALA A 634 10.02 21.00 20.78
C ALA A 634 10.20 20.32 19.41
N PHE A 635 10.14 21.10 18.34
CA PHE A 635 10.12 20.57 16.98
C PHE A 635 11.20 21.20 16.11
N GLY A 636 12.10 20.37 15.58
CA GLY A 636 13.24 20.78 14.77
C GLY A 636 13.15 20.28 13.33
N VAL A 637 13.33 21.19 12.38
CA VAL A 637 13.41 20.89 10.95
C VAL A 637 14.84 21.12 10.47
N PHE A 638 15.53 20.05 10.09
CA PHE A 638 16.92 20.09 9.68
C PHE A 638 17.05 20.19 8.16
N VAL A 639 17.88 21.14 7.72
CA VAL A 639 18.26 21.36 6.33
C VAL A 639 19.75 21.10 6.19
N ASN A 640 20.10 19.98 5.58
CA ASN A 640 21.50 19.62 5.36
C ASN A 640 22.05 20.27 4.10
N ARG A 641 23.26 20.85 4.20
CA ARG A 641 24.10 21.37 3.11
C ARG A 641 25.55 20.93 3.34
N ASP A 642 25.75 19.61 3.33
CA ASP A 642 27.06 18.95 3.48
C ASP A 642 27.84 19.36 4.75
N ILE A 643 27.27 19.02 5.90
CA ILE A 643 27.87 19.27 7.20
C ILE A 643 28.90 18.16 7.54
N ASP A 644 30.19 18.54 7.69
CA ASP A 644 31.25 17.60 8.12
C ASP A 644 31.61 17.78 9.59
N THR A 645 32.22 18.88 9.95
CA THR A 645 32.64 19.22 11.30
C THR A 645 32.05 20.56 11.72
N VAL A 646 31.70 20.70 12.99
CA VAL A 646 31.09 21.93 13.53
C VAL A 646 31.96 22.46 14.66
N GLU A 647 32.64 23.57 14.40
CA GLU A 647 33.43 24.32 15.40
C GLU A 647 32.78 25.67 15.72
N GLN A 648 32.10 26.28 14.75
CA GLN A 648 31.43 27.56 14.88
C GLN A 648 29.97 27.49 14.57
N VAL A 649 29.12 27.84 15.51
CA VAL A 649 27.66 27.82 15.42
C VAL A 649 27.12 29.24 15.50
N GLY A 650 26.21 29.56 14.56
CA GLY A 650 25.39 30.76 14.62
C GLY A 650 24.02 30.41 15.22
N VAL A 651 23.55 31.23 16.14
CA VAL A 651 22.19 31.12 16.68
C VAL A 651 21.41 32.36 16.29
N VAL A 652 20.22 32.21 15.76
CA VAL A 652 19.38 33.33 15.34
C VAL A 652 18.05 33.29 16.08
N LEU A 653 17.82 34.30 16.91
CA LEU A 653 16.64 34.44 17.77
C LEU A 653 15.85 35.69 17.41
N ARG A 654 14.60 35.78 17.85
CA ARG A 654 13.73 36.94 17.56
C ARG A 654 13.03 37.54 18.79
N ASP A 655 12.44 36.72 19.63
CA ASP A 655 11.59 37.17 20.73
C ASP A 655 11.80 36.37 22.03
N GLU A 656 11.19 36.83 23.14
CA GLU A 656 11.33 36.20 24.47
C GLU A 656 10.87 34.73 24.51
N ARG A 657 9.98 34.31 23.61
CA ARG A 657 9.52 32.91 23.51
C ARG A 657 10.64 31.97 23.13
N ASP A 658 11.67 32.50 22.47
CA ASP A 658 12.85 31.73 22.08
C ASP A 658 13.76 31.40 23.28
N ARG A 659 13.46 31.92 24.50
CA ARG A 659 14.25 31.70 25.74
C ARG A 659 14.40 30.22 26.06
N THR A 660 13.41 29.39 25.77
CA THR A 660 13.48 27.95 26.03
C THR A 660 14.56 27.24 25.19
N LEU A 661 14.99 27.84 24.08
CA LEU A 661 16.07 27.30 23.24
C LEU A 661 17.47 27.51 23.86
N PHE A 662 17.60 28.35 24.89
CA PHE A 662 18.92 28.60 25.55
C PHE A 662 19.49 27.32 26.14
N SER A 663 18.70 26.36 26.57
CA SER A 663 19.22 25.06 27.04
C SER A 663 20.05 24.33 25.98
N PHE A 664 19.63 24.41 24.70
CA PHE A 664 20.42 23.87 23.58
C PHE A 664 21.67 24.75 23.30
N VAL A 665 21.51 26.06 23.36
CA VAL A 665 22.58 27.02 23.13
C VAL A 665 23.70 26.86 24.16
N GLU A 666 23.37 26.73 25.44
CA GLU A 666 24.33 26.46 26.51
C GLU A 666 25.10 25.16 26.30
N THR A 667 24.36 24.10 25.98
CA THR A 667 24.94 22.77 25.69
C THR A 667 25.92 22.81 24.49
N MET A 668 25.65 23.63 23.48
CA MET A 668 26.55 23.85 22.35
C MET A 668 27.76 24.69 22.74
N ALA A 669 27.57 25.74 23.54
CA ALA A 669 28.61 26.65 23.94
C ALA A 669 29.68 26.01 24.83
N ASP A 670 29.33 24.98 25.59
CA ASP A 670 30.32 24.22 26.39
C ASP A 670 31.36 23.49 25.52
N ARG A 671 31.13 23.37 24.20
CA ARG A 671 31.98 22.54 23.33
C ARG A 671 32.46 23.22 22.05
N MET A 672 31.84 24.32 21.68
CA MET A 672 32.11 25.02 20.41
C MET A 672 31.88 26.53 20.56
N ARG A 673 32.40 27.31 19.60
CA ARG A 673 32.17 28.77 19.58
C ARG A 673 30.76 29.07 19.09
N VAL A 674 29.93 29.61 19.98
CA VAL A 674 28.55 29.98 19.67
C VAL A 674 28.43 31.50 19.58
N GLU A 675 27.89 31.99 18.48
CA GLU A 675 27.55 33.38 18.26
C GLU A 675 26.04 33.56 18.20
N ILE A 676 25.53 34.36 19.13
CA ILE A 676 24.09 34.65 19.19
C ILE A 676 23.81 35.92 18.40
N ASN A 677 22.88 35.81 17.47
CA ASN A 677 22.44 36.87 16.59
C ASN A 677 20.96 37.15 16.79
N SER A 678 20.57 38.41 16.89
CA SER A 678 19.17 38.82 16.84
C SER A 678 18.78 39.27 15.43
N VAL A 679 17.55 39.04 15.06
CA VAL A 679 16.94 39.54 13.81
C VAL A 679 16.53 41.02 13.97
N ASN A 680 16.22 41.46 15.20
CA ASN A 680 15.93 42.86 15.52
C ASN A 680 17.14 43.49 16.21
N ALA A 681 17.54 44.68 15.80
CA ALA A 681 18.76 45.34 16.27
C ALA A 681 18.79 45.70 17.80
N GLU A 682 17.64 45.72 18.45
CA GLU A 682 17.54 46.07 19.89
C GLU A 682 16.96 44.90 20.68
N TYR A 683 17.81 44.17 21.40
CA TYR A 683 17.38 43.12 22.32
C TYR A 683 18.04 43.22 23.70
N PRO A 684 17.47 44.03 24.64
CA PRO A 684 18.02 44.21 26.00
C PRO A 684 18.14 42.89 26.78
N PHE A 685 17.31 41.92 26.46
CA PHE A 685 17.26 40.60 27.05
C PHE A 685 18.51 39.75 26.74
N LEU A 686 19.02 39.80 25.48
CA LEU A 686 20.25 39.10 25.08
C LEU A 686 21.47 39.65 25.76
N GLU A 687 21.57 40.98 25.91
CA GLU A 687 22.67 41.65 26.59
C GLU A 687 22.72 41.27 28.08
N GLY A 688 21.59 41.22 28.76
CA GLY A 688 21.49 40.75 30.14
C GLY A 688 21.94 39.31 30.30
N TYR A 689 21.46 38.42 29.48
CA TYR A 689 21.79 36.99 29.56
C TYR A 689 23.25 36.69 29.22
N VAL A 690 23.79 37.30 28.17
CA VAL A 690 25.20 37.14 27.78
C VAL A 690 26.15 37.82 28.79
N SER A 691 25.74 38.94 29.42
CA SER A 691 26.53 39.60 30.46
C SER A 691 26.64 38.75 31.74
N GLU A 692 25.63 37.99 32.06
CA GLU A 692 25.61 37.10 33.23
C GLU A 692 26.48 35.85 33.05
N LYS A 693 26.65 35.36 31.78
CA LYS A 693 27.41 34.15 31.43
C LYS A 693 28.62 34.43 30.50
N LYS A 694 29.35 35.49 30.70
CA LYS A 694 30.39 36.10 29.83
C LYS A 694 31.50 35.19 29.25
N ALA A 695 31.61 33.95 29.66
CA ALA A 695 32.75 33.09 29.26
C ALA A 695 32.54 32.25 27.98
N HIS A 696 31.31 32.06 27.50
CA HIS A 696 31.00 31.02 26.48
C HIS A 696 30.29 31.52 25.22
N PHE A 697 29.77 32.76 25.20
CA PHE A 697 29.00 33.28 24.08
C PHE A 697 29.60 34.54 23.48
N LEU A 698 29.51 34.68 22.17
CA LEU A 698 29.80 35.91 21.45
C LEU A 698 28.45 36.52 20.97
N LEU A 699 28.28 37.83 21.19
CA LEU A 699 27.21 38.59 20.54
C LEU A 699 27.65 38.96 19.13
N GLY A 700 26.79 38.71 18.15
CA GLY A 700 27.04 39.10 16.78
C GLY A 700 27.09 40.64 16.64
N ASP A 701 28.03 41.13 15.88
CA ASP A 701 28.21 42.57 15.64
C ASP A 701 26.97 43.15 14.94
N THR A 702 26.22 44.00 15.63
CA THR A 702 24.98 44.62 15.16
C THR A 702 25.18 45.59 13.98
N GLN A 703 26.42 46.03 13.74
CA GLN A 703 26.77 46.91 12.59
C GLN A 703 26.88 46.12 11.27
N LEU A 704 27.08 44.79 11.34
CA LEU A 704 27.14 43.93 10.15
C LEU A 704 25.80 43.35 9.82
N SER A 705 25.51 43.18 8.51
CA SER A 705 24.28 42.50 8.07
C SER A 705 24.24 41.04 8.56
N LEU A 706 23.07 40.50 8.83
CA LEU A 706 22.88 39.12 9.30
C LEU A 706 23.53 38.11 8.33
N SER A 707 23.52 38.38 7.03
CA SER A 707 24.18 37.55 6.03
C SER A 707 25.69 37.49 6.16
N SER A 708 26.33 38.62 6.53
CA SER A 708 27.78 38.72 6.76
C SER A 708 28.18 37.97 8.02
N ARG A 709 27.36 38.05 9.08
CA ARG A 709 27.60 37.36 10.36
C ARG A 709 27.50 35.84 10.24
N LEU A 710 26.60 35.33 9.41
CA LEU A 710 26.38 33.92 9.27
C LEU A 710 27.21 33.22 8.18
N LYS A 711 27.85 34.00 7.29
CA LYS A 711 28.60 33.48 6.13
C LYS A 711 29.75 32.53 6.50
N ASN A 712 30.40 32.76 7.65
CA ASN A 712 31.54 31.96 8.10
C ASN A 712 31.17 30.89 9.12
N LYS A 713 29.89 30.66 9.38
CA LYS A 713 29.41 29.60 10.29
C LYS A 713 29.27 28.28 9.56
N GLN A 714 29.54 27.18 10.25
CA GLN A 714 29.40 25.83 9.72
C GLN A 714 28.00 25.28 9.96
N PHE A 715 27.34 25.77 11.01
CA PHE A 715 25.98 25.38 11.37
C PHE A 715 25.20 26.56 11.95
N VAL A 716 23.91 26.62 11.72
CA VAL A 716 23.04 27.67 12.24
C VAL A 716 21.78 27.06 12.89
N LEU A 717 21.53 27.46 14.14
CA LEU A 717 20.24 27.20 14.80
C LEU A 717 19.37 28.44 14.65
N ILE A 718 18.19 28.28 14.10
CA ILE A 718 17.23 29.37 13.84
C ILE A 718 15.96 29.09 14.61
N SER A 719 15.51 30.03 15.45
CA SER A 719 14.19 29.89 16.06
C SER A 719 13.08 29.97 15.00
N TYR A 720 11.95 29.33 15.24
CA TYR A 720 10.83 29.37 14.29
C TYR A 720 10.28 30.79 14.10
N SER A 721 10.29 31.61 15.12
CA SER A 721 9.93 33.02 15.07
C SER A 721 10.87 33.85 14.19
N ALA A 722 12.20 33.63 14.31
CA ALA A 722 13.19 34.23 13.46
C ALA A 722 13.12 33.73 12.01
N TRP A 723 12.86 32.44 11.81
CA TRP A 723 12.63 31.86 10.48
C TRP A 723 11.47 32.54 9.75
N GLN A 724 10.33 32.72 10.45
CA GLN A 724 9.17 33.41 9.87
C GLN A 724 9.50 34.86 9.43
N TYR A 725 10.34 35.54 10.17
CA TYR A 725 10.80 36.88 9.79
C TYR A 725 11.73 36.84 8.58
N ILE A 726 12.71 35.95 8.56
CA ILE A 726 13.68 35.80 7.46
C ILE A 726 12.97 35.54 6.14
N ILE A 727 12.00 34.62 6.10
CA ILE A 727 11.27 34.30 4.86
C ILE A 727 10.38 35.43 4.36
N ARG A 728 9.98 36.37 5.24
CA ARG A 728 9.16 37.52 4.85
C ARG A 728 10.01 38.71 4.40
N ASN A 729 11.11 38.98 5.11
CA ASN A 729 11.85 40.24 4.98
C ASN A 729 13.26 40.08 4.38
N GLU A 730 13.92 38.92 4.55
CA GLU A 730 15.33 38.73 4.18
C GLU A 730 15.58 37.44 3.39
N ARG A 731 14.80 37.18 2.37
CA ARG A 731 14.90 35.94 1.56
C ARG A 731 16.28 35.70 0.94
N SER A 732 17.05 36.74 0.67
CA SER A 732 18.43 36.62 0.16
C SER A 732 19.35 35.85 1.09
N LEU A 733 19.09 35.86 2.39
CA LEU A 733 19.83 35.13 3.40
C LEU A 733 19.80 33.62 3.16
N LEU A 734 18.70 33.10 2.60
CA LEU A 734 18.53 31.68 2.32
C LEU A 734 19.58 31.11 1.36
N HIS A 735 20.20 31.94 0.53
CA HIS A 735 21.27 31.50 -0.37
C HIS A 735 22.62 31.31 0.33
N VAL A 736 22.81 32.00 1.45
CA VAL A 736 24.11 32.11 2.14
C VAL A 736 24.18 31.19 3.38
N LEU A 737 23.01 30.78 3.92
CA LEU A 737 22.95 29.90 5.09
C LEU A 737 23.69 28.58 4.84
N PRO A 738 24.57 28.14 5.78
CA PRO A 738 25.13 26.79 5.78
C PRO A 738 24.06 25.73 6.14
N SER A 739 24.44 24.55 6.57
CA SER A 739 23.50 23.62 7.19
C SER A 739 22.85 24.22 8.42
N PHE A 740 21.52 24.08 8.57
CA PHE A 740 20.81 24.72 9.67
C PHE A 740 19.64 23.90 10.17
N VAL A 741 19.22 24.19 11.39
CA VAL A 741 18.01 23.63 11.99
C VAL A 741 17.06 24.77 12.40
N ILE A 742 15.80 24.64 12.02
CA ILE A 742 14.73 25.54 12.47
C ILE A 742 14.05 24.85 13.66
N VAL A 743 14.06 25.50 14.83
CA VAL A 743 13.50 24.91 16.05
C VAL A 743 12.34 25.75 16.58
N LYS A 744 11.16 25.10 16.73
CA LYS A 744 10.04 25.61 17.51
C LYS A 744 10.22 25.12 18.95
N PRO A 745 10.21 26.00 19.96
CA PRO A 745 10.25 25.58 21.36
C PRO A 745 9.03 24.77 21.77
N LYS A 746 9.14 24.01 22.85
CA LYS A 746 8.03 23.32 23.49
C LYS A 746 6.97 24.33 23.93
N GLU A 747 5.69 24.03 23.66
CA GLU A 747 4.60 24.83 24.21
C GLU A 747 4.41 24.43 25.67
N ASP A 748 4.60 25.40 26.60
CA ASP A 748 4.25 25.19 28.00
C ASP A 748 2.73 25.08 28.10
N ASP A 749 2.25 24.04 28.77
CA ASP A 749 0.83 23.91 29.14
C ASP A 749 0.47 25.10 30.06
N ARG A 750 -0.18 26.10 29.50
CA ARG A 750 -0.75 27.21 30.24
C ARG A 750 -2.08 26.84 30.84
#